data_988af7647c9ed2ef894d61d93b4e7144
#
_entry.id   988af7647c9ed2ef894d61d93b4e7144
#
_cell.length_a   1.000
_cell.length_b   1.000
_cell.length_c   1.000
_cell.angle_alpha   90.00
_cell.angle_beta   90.00
_cell.angle_gamma   90.00
#
_symmetry.space_group_name_H-M   'P 1'
#
loop_
_entity.id
_entity.type
_entity.pdbx_description
1 polymer ?
#
loop_
_entity_poly.entity_id
_entity_poly.type
_entity_poly.pdbx_seq_one_letter_code
_entity_poly.pdbx_strand_id
1 'polypeptide(L)'
;METDLYALLDSTRRNVLRALADNVGGQLRILLEGADIASLDAPAAEFKEYMASHVRAETGSITNTLAALAPRSGGLLTEETRALLLAGEYGAVATNAATALTSGLLAPLVSVKEDPFLLATDYLTHFQARDNHGWSLRDGDPVREQDGRCYRLLVFDGLKTSDSAFICDVLKRVRAFNAVAQERDPPVRAHVSGAPFHAALATERSKREINILSAVSLVIVVVLGVWLFRSIRFVVPLAVTLASAFVVATATVFAAWGRPHVLTFVFGTTLIGLCVDYVYHACAAEDVRMIRRPLACALVTTLACFAPLAFSSVTVLRQMALFTGAGLVTTWAGVMVWFGRAGARPSRWDNGRSARCTPTPLSSGGRSKLRPSRLSFFIFLSSLFILICAGAFRIRPSSDPAQFYRPDPFLAEGERKFYELNQSAAARFAVVEGATVQEALECEEAAGVKGLSAIIPSLKRQRENQALVAELRKRAGAAYTALTGVPVRDGADARGLLDPEEITDPLLKKLMHPMCVKANGRILLVSPLPPAGGPRSCAAAGSGVTVVEPKRELMSLFDAYAQEAYRLLGISFALLAALLAALFRRRFLAYALPVAAAVLATLGVLGWCGVQLTFFHALCFFVCTGLGLDYVIFHLEAAAGATLPRTRQVVFVSFLTSAAAFGLLAFTSFPVTRAMGATLALGLFFAYFCSRCRANRVR
;
A
#
# COMPACT_ATOMS: atom_id res chain seq x y z
N MET A 1 -2.15 -10.34 -2.29
CA MET A 1 -1.48 -9.04 -2.47
C MET A 1 -0.13 -8.96 -1.75
N GLU A 2 0.16 -9.88 -0.85
CA GLU A 2 1.15 -9.66 0.22
C GLU A 2 2.53 -10.25 0.00
N THR A 3 2.65 -11.25 -0.83
CA THR A 3 3.88 -12.02 -0.92
C THR A 3 5.02 -11.32 -1.64
N ASP A 4 4.72 -10.39 -2.53
CA ASP A 4 5.72 -9.82 -3.43
C ASP A 4 6.26 -8.45 -3.02
N LEU A 5 5.48 -7.69 -2.23
CA LEU A 5 5.91 -6.35 -1.81
C LEU A 5 7.17 -6.39 -0.94
N TYR A 6 7.33 -7.47 -0.17
CA TYR A 6 8.44 -7.64 0.77
C TYR A 6 9.54 -8.57 0.25
N ALA A 7 9.56 -8.90 -1.06
CA ALA A 7 10.46 -9.91 -1.62
C ALA A 7 11.95 -9.56 -1.48
N LEU A 8 12.28 -8.27 -1.42
CA LEU A 8 13.67 -7.78 -1.28
C LEU A 8 14.14 -7.67 0.17
N LEU A 9 13.24 -7.85 1.15
CA LEU A 9 13.62 -7.86 2.55
C LEU A 9 14.18 -9.22 2.96
N ASP A 10 15.03 -9.23 3.97
CA ASP A 10 15.45 -10.49 4.61
C ASP A 10 14.23 -11.24 5.19
N SER A 11 14.40 -12.55 5.44
CA SER A 11 13.29 -13.42 5.84
C SER A 11 12.65 -12.97 7.16
N THR A 12 13.44 -12.52 8.12
CA THR A 12 12.98 -12.10 9.45
C THR A 12 12.14 -10.81 9.34
N ARG A 13 12.68 -9.77 8.71
CA ARG A 13 11.97 -8.49 8.50
C ARG A 13 10.69 -8.66 7.70
N ARG A 14 10.73 -9.49 6.66
CA ARG A 14 9.56 -9.84 5.84
C ARG A 14 8.45 -10.47 6.68
N ASN A 15 8.80 -11.45 7.50
CA ASN A 15 7.83 -12.16 8.33
C ASN A 15 7.25 -11.27 9.42
N VAL A 16 8.09 -10.42 10.02
CA VAL A 16 7.63 -9.44 11.02
C VAL A 16 6.67 -8.42 10.41
N LEU A 17 7.02 -7.83 9.27
CA LEU A 17 6.14 -6.85 8.62
C LEU A 17 4.81 -7.46 8.18
N ARG A 18 4.83 -8.72 7.69
CA ARG A 18 3.59 -9.46 7.41
C ARG A 18 2.77 -9.67 8.67
N ALA A 19 3.39 -10.15 9.72
CA ALA A 19 2.71 -10.41 10.96
C ALA A 19 2.13 -9.14 11.58
N LEU A 20 2.86 -8.04 11.54
CA LEU A 20 2.34 -6.73 11.93
C LEU A 20 1.17 -6.29 11.05
N ALA A 21 1.26 -6.49 9.73
CA ALA A 21 0.18 -6.18 8.82
C ALA A 21 -1.06 -7.06 9.06
N ASP A 22 -0.88 -8.35 9.33
CA ASP A 22 -1.98 -9.28 9.55
C ASP A 22 -2.61 -9.09 10.94
N ASN A 23 -1.81 -8.92 11.99
CA ASN A 23 -2.29 -8.87 13.37
C ASN A 23 -2.77 -7.46 13.78
N VAL A 24 -2.03 -6.40 13.42
CA VAL A 24 -2.40 -5.01 13.74
C VAL A 24 -3.28 -4.42 12.65
N GLY A 25 -3.01 -4.78 11.39
CA GLY A 25 -3.73 -4.31 10.22
C GLY A 25 -5.14 -4.87 10.06
N GLY A 26 -5.47 -6.00 10.72
CA GLY A 26 -6.80 -6.63 10.67
C GLY A 26 -7.80 -6.06 11.68
N GLN A 27 -7.37 -5.19 12.59
CA GLN A 27 -8.22 -4.64 13.64
C GLN A 27 -9.03 -3.43 13.18
N LEU A 28 -10.31 -3.42 13.53
CA LEU A 28 -11.25 -2.35 13.31
C LEU A 28 -11.55 -1.71 14.68
N ARG A 29 -11.31 -0.42 14.80
CA ARG A 29 -11.43 0.28 16.08
C ARG A 29 -12.43 1.41 15.96
N ILE A 30 -13.38 1.47 16.91
CA ILE A 30 -14.35 2.55 17.07
C ILE A 30 -14.10 3.16 18.44
N LEU A 31 -13.76 4.44 18.48
CA LEU A 31 -13.54 5.22 19.68
C LEU A 31 -14.75 6.12 19.89
N LEU A 32 -15.49 5.91 20.99
CA LEU A 32 -16.59 6.77 21.41
C LEU A 32 -16.05 7.86 22.35
N GLU A 33 -16.44 9.09 22.13
CA GLU A 33 -16.09 10.28 22.92
C GLU A 33 -17.37 10.90 23.47
N GLY A 34 -17.44 11.13 24.77
CA GLY A 34 -18.61 11.74 25.45
C GLY A 34 -18.23 12.54 26.70
N ALA A 35 -19.21 13.14 27.33
CA ALA A 35 -19.03 13.93 28.55
C ALA A 35 -18.76 13.04 29.78
N ASP A 36 -19.44 11.90 29.85
CA ASP A 36 -19.34 10.94 30.96
C ASP A 36 -19.34 9.49 30.40
N ILE A 37 -18.94 8.54 31.24
CA ILE A 37 -18.84 7.15 30.87
C ILE A 37 -20.22 6.51 30.61
N ALA A 38 -21.25 6.92 31.36
CA ALA A 38 -22.58 6.33 31.25
C ALA A 38 -23.24 6.67 29.91
N SER A 39 -22.99 7.87 29.38
CA SER A 39 -23.46 8.26 28.02
C SER A 39 -22.90 7.40 26.88
N LEU A 40 -21.78 6.72 27.12
CA LEU A 40 -21.12 5.86 26.13
C LEU A 40 -21.68 4.42 26.11
N ASP A 41 -22.44 3.98 27.15
CA ASP A 41 -22.88 2.60 27.30
C ASP A 41 -23.89 2.20 26.20
N ALA A 42 -24.91 3.02 25.95
CA ALA A 42 -25.93 2.76 24.94
C ALA A 42 -25.37 2.75 23.51
N PRO A 43 -24.56 3.76 23.07
CA PRO A 43 -23.89 3.71 21.78
C PRO A 43 -22.94 2.51 21.62
N ALA A 44 -22.21 2.15 22.68
CA ALA A 44 -21.31 1.00 22.64
C ALA A 44 -22.09 -0.31 22.40
N ALA A 45 -23.24 -0.48 23.09
CA ALA A 45 -24.10 -1.63 22.89
C ALA A 45 -24.66 -1.69 21.45
N GLU A 46 -25.12 -0.55 20.91
CA GLU A 46 -25.61 -0.44 19.53
C GLU A 46 -24.56 -0.89 18.50
N PHE A 47 -23.32 -0.41 18.61
CA PHE A 47 -22.23 -0.80 17.70
C PHE A 47 -21.84 -2.28 17.89
N LYS A 48 -21.79 -2.79 19.12
CA LYS A 48 -21.48 -4.21 19.37
C LYS A 48 -22.54 -5.14 18.78
N GLU A 49 -23.83 -4.82 18.96
CA GLU A 49 -24.93 -5.59 18.40
C GLU A 49 -24.87 -5.62 16.85
N TYR A 50 -24.63 -4.47 16.25
CA TYR A 50 -24.47 -4.37 14.79
C TYR A 50 -23.30 -5.19 14.29
N MET A 51 -22.17 -5.16 14.99
CA MET A 51 -20.98 -5.90 14.61
C MET A 51 -21.10 -7.39 14.87
N ALA A 52 -21.90 -7.83 15.85
CA ALA A 52 -22.05 -9.24 16.24
C ALA A 52 -22.54 -10.15 15.11
N SER A 53 -23.25 -9.60 14.12
CA SER A 53 -23.70 -10.34 12.94
C SER A 53 -22.57 -10.78 12.01
N HIS A 54 -21.39 -10.11 12.06
CA HIS A 54 -20.26 -10.33 11.14
C HIS A 54 -18.96 -10.67 11.85
N VAL A 55 -18.85 -10.32 13.13
CA VAL A 55 -17.66 -10.53 13.94
C VAL A 55 -18.05 -11.34 15.18
N ARG A 56 -17.37 -12.44 15.42
CA ARG A 56 -17.50 -13.11 16.71
C ARG A 56 -16.83 -12.24 17.77
N ALA A 57 -17.62 -11.55 18.56
CA ALA A 57 -17.16 -10.86 19.76
C ALA A 57 -16.81 -11.97 20.78
N GLU A 58 -15.58 -12.42 20.81
CA GLU A 58 -15.07 -13.17 21.95
C GLU A 58 -14.78 -12.15 23.06
N THR A 59 -15.83 -11.79 23.79
CA THR A 59 -15.71 -11.00 25.01
C THR A 59 -15.23 -11.91 26.12
N GLY A 60 -13.92 -12.05 26.27
CA GLY A 60 -13.33 -12.64 27.45
C GLY A 60 -13.64 -11.72 28.65
N SER A 61 -14.27 -12.25 29.71
CA SER A 61 -14.43 -11.52 30.96
C SER A 61 -13.09 -11.50 31.70
N ILE A 62 -12.59 -10.31 32.05
CA ILE A 62 -11.37 -10.17 32.86
C ILE A 62 -11.46 -10.97 34.14
N THR A 63 -12.62 -10.99 34.80
CA THR A 63 -12.85 -11.76 35.99
C THR A 63 -12.60 -13.29 35.74
N ASN A 64 -13.04 -13.80 34.59
CA ASN A 64 -12.80 -15.19 34.23
C ASN A 64 -11.31 -15.43 33.89
N THR A 65 -10.65 -14.48 33.24
CA THR A 65 -9.20 -14.56 32.95
C THR A 65 -8.39 -14.54 34.25
N LEU A 66 -8.71 -13.63 35.16
CA LEU A 66 -8.05 -13.57 36.47
C LEU A 66 -8.28 -14.85 37.28
N ALA A 67 -9.50 -15.40 37.28
CA ALA A 67 -9.81 -16.67 37.91
C ALA A 67 -9.04 -17.84 37.29
N ALA A 68 -8.83 -17.83 35.97
CA ALA A 68 -8.05 -18.84 35.28
C ALA A 68 -6.53 -18.72 35.55
N LEU A 69 -6.02 -17.52 35.81
CA LEU A 69 -4.62 -17.27 36.13
C LEU A 69 -4.27 -17.55 37.60
N ALA A 70 -5.21 -17.39 38.51
CA ALA A 70 -5.00 -17.54 39.95
C ALA A 70 -4.28 -18.84 40.33
N PRO A 71 -4.68 -20.05 39.85
CA PRO A 71 -4.00 -21.31 40.18
C PRO A 71 -2.57 -21.42 39.63
N ARG A 72 -2.20 -20.60 38.62
CA ARG A 72 -0.91 -20.62 37.93
C ARG A 72 -0.05 -19.39 38.21
N SER A 73 -0.41 -18.61 39.20
CA SER A 73 0.24 -17.32 39.51
C SER A 73 1.45 -17.43 40.46
N GLY A 74 1.88 -18.65 40.79
CA GLY A 74 2.92 -18.89 41.80
C GLY A 74 4.31 -18.33 41.51
N GLY A 75 4.59 -17.99 40.25
CA GLY A 75 5.85 -17.37 39.84
C GLY A 75 5.72 -15.94 39.30
N LEU A 76 4.54 -15.32 39.43
CA LEU A 76 4.25 -14.00 38.93
C LEU A 76 4.58 -12.92 39.99
N LEU A 77 5.52 -12.04 39.69
CA LEU A 77 5.91 -10.93 40.54
C LEU A 77 6.01 -9.65 39.71
N THR A 78 5.61 -8.53 40.29
CA THR A 78 5.93 -7.21 39.70
C THR A 78 7.42 -6.95 39.74
N GLU A 79 7.94 -6.15 38.81
CA GLU A 79 9.38 -5.78 38.76
C GLU A 79 9.80 -5.08 40.07
N GLU A 80 8.94 -4.29 40.67
CA GLU A 80 9.19 -3.57 41.92
C GLU A 80 9.33 -4.55 43.09
N THR A 81 8.35 -5.46 43.23
CA THR A 81 8.40 -6.49 44.27
C THR A 81 9.61 -7.41 44.09
N ARG A 82 9.92 -7.80 42.85
CA ARG A 82 11.12 -8.61 42.55
C ARG A 82 12.41 -7.89 42.92
N ALA A 83 12.52 -6.59 42.63
CA ALA A 83 13.69 -5.80 42.98
C ALA A 83 13.91 -5.71 44.51
N LEU A 84 12.83 -5.50 45.28
CA LEU A 84 12.88 -5.51 46.74
C LEU A 84 13.35 -6.87 47.31
N LEU A 85 12.81 -7.96 46.75
CA LEU A 85 13.21 -9.31 47.18
C LEU A 85 14.68 -9.62 46.85
N LEU A 86 15.16 -9.21 45.69
CA LEU A 86 16.56 -9.34 45.30
C LEU A 86 17.52 -8.46 46.16
N ALA A 87 17.03 -7.30 46.62
CA ALA A 87 17.80 -6.44 47.56
C ALA A 87 17.76 -6.99 49.01
N GLY A 88 16.98 -8.07 49.28
CA GLY A 88 16.85 -8.64 50.61
C GLY A 88 15.85 -7.90 51.52
N GLU A 89 15.05 -7.02 50.98
CA GLU A 89 14.08 -6.15 51.69
C GLU A 89 12.76 -6.89 51.96
N TYR A 90 12.83 -8.10 52.55
CA TYR A 90 11.68 -8.97 52.82
C TYR A 90 10.66 -8.31 53.77
N GLY A 91 11.14 -7.51 54.75
CA GLY A 91 10.31 -6.77 55.70
C GLY A 91 9.44 -5.71 55.02
N ALA A 92 10.00 -4.99 54.04
CA ALA A 92 9.28 -3.97 53.27
C ALA A 92 8.11 -4.60 52.48
N VAL A 93 8.38 -5.72 51.80
CA VAL A 93 7.33 -6.46 51.05
C VAL A 93 6.20 -6.94 51.98
N ALA A 94 6.58 -7.51 53.13
CA ALA A 94 5.59 -7.97 54.10
C ALA A 94 4.76 -6.82 54.71
N THR A 95 5.37 -5.69 55.02
CA THR A 95 4.68 -4.49 55.54
C THR A 95 3.75 -3.89 54.49
N ASN A 96 4.17 -3.79 53.25
CA ASN A 96 3.32 -3.30 52.16
C ASN A 96 2.09 -4.19 51.97
N ALA A 97 2.28 -5.51 51.97
CA ALA A 97 1.17 -6.46 51.88
C ALA A 97 0.22 -6.38 53.07
N ALA A 98 0.74 -6.25 54.29
CA ALA A 98 -0.07 -6.09 55.52
C ALA A 98 -0.89 -4.81 55.47
N THR A 99 -0.27 -3.70 55.05
CA THR A 99 -0.93 -2.40 54.87
C THR A 99 -2.03 -2.48 53.80
N ALA A 100 -1.77 -3.11 52.66
CA ALA A 100 -2.76 -3.29 51.61
C ALA A 100 -3.95 -4.12 52.05
N LEU A 101 -3.72 -5.17 52.83
CA LEU A 101 -4.75 -6.05 53.36
C LEU A 101 -5.63 -5.34 54.43
N THR A 102 -4.99 -4.57 55.32
CA THR A 102 -5.70 -3.92 56.45
C THR A 102 -6.39 -2.62 56.05
N SER A 103 -5.89 -1.91 55.05
CA SER A 103 -6.51 -0.70 54.53
C SER A 103 -7.67 -0.92 53.58
N GLY A 104 -7.89 -2.19 53.15
CA GLY A 104 -8.91 -2.52 52.14
C GLY A 104 -8.64 -1.90 50.73
N LEU A 105 -7.44 -1.38 50.51
CA LEU A 105 -7.03 -0.77 49.23
C LEU A 105 -7.01 -1.75 48.10
N LEU A 106 -6.74 -3.05 48.38
CA LEU A 106 -6.69 -4.12 47.37
C LEU A 106 -7.69 -5.24 47.80
N ALA A 107 -8.70 -5.44 46.96
CA ALA A 107 -9.53 -6.62 47.10
C ALA A 107 -8.74 -7.85 46.66
N PRO A 108 -8.56 -8.90 47.50
CA PRO A 108 -7.81 -10.08 47.13
C PRO A 108 -8.45 -10.80 45.97
N LEU A 109 -7.73 -10.92 44.84
CA LEU A 109 -8.17 -11.66 43.64
C LEU A 109 -7.92 -13.17 43.80
N VAL A 110 -7.00 -13.52 44.66
CA VAL A 110 -6.66 -14.91 45.07
C VAL A 110 -6.96 -15.04 46.58
N SER A 111 -7.32 -16.24 47.03
CA SER A 111 -7.51 -16.48 48.46
C SER A 111 -6.30 -16.06 49.29
N VAL A 112 -6.47 -15.24 50.31
CA VAL A 112 -5.42 -14.75 51.21
C VAL A 112 -4.65 -15.90 51.85
N LYS A 113 -5.28 -17.09 51.99
CA LYS A 113 -4.61 -18.31 52.50
C LYS A 113 -3.58 -18.88 51.51
N GLU A 114 -3.80 -18.67 50.22
CA GLU A 114 -2.93 -19.16 49.15
C GLU A 114 -1.90 -18.09 48.75
N ASP A 115 -2.28 -16.83 48.83
CA ASP A 115 -1.46 -15.65 48.49
C ASP A 115 -1.39 -14.65 49.68
N PRO A 116 -0.77 -15.04 50.82
CA PRO A 116 -0.80 -14.20 52.02
C PRO A 116 -0.13 -12.84 51.83
N PHE A 117 0.87 -12.71 50.97
CA PHE A 117 1.55 -11.45 50.68
C PHE A 117 0.92 -10.69 49.48
N LEU A 118 -0.25 -11.11 49.01
CA LEU A 118 -0.97 -10.50 47.90
C LEU A 118 -0.12 -10.33 46.61
N LEU A 119 0.90 -11.15 46.39
CA LEU A 119 1.82 -11.03 45.28
C LEU A 119 1.14 -11.26 43.93
N ALA A 120 0.28 -12.25 43.83
CA ALA A 120 -0.50 -12.49 42.63
C ALA A 120 -1.53 -11.38 42.39
N THR A 121 -2.15 -10.92 43.46
CA THR A 121 -3.11 -9.81 43.42
C THR A 121 -2.41 -8.52 42.95
N ASP A 122 -1.25 -8.22 43.52
CA ASP A 122 -0.40 -7.08 43.12
C ASP A 122 -0.02 -7.17 41.63
N TYR A 123 0.48 -8.32 41.20
CA TYR A 123 0.85 -8.55 39.80
C TYR A 123 -0.34 -8.36 38.85
N LEU A 124 -1.47 -8.97 39.15
CA LEU A 124 -2.67 -8.89 38.30
C LEU A 124 -3.27 -7.47 38.28
N THR A 125 -3.20 -6.75 39.38
CA THR A 125 -3.61 -5.36 39.47
C THR A 125 -2.68 -4.43 38.68
N HIS A 126 -1.37 -4.66 38.79
CA HIS A 126 -0.37 -3.97 37.98
C HIS A 126 -0.49 -4.30 36.49
N PHE A 127 -0.85 -5.53 36.15
CA PHE A 127 -1.13 -5.93 34.77
C PHE A 127 -2.30 -5.12 34.20
N GLN A 128 -3.37 -4.90 34.98
CA GLN A 128 -4.49 -4.03 34.58
C GLN A 128 -4.09 -2.56 34.45
N ALA A 129 -3.20 -2.07 35.31
CA ALA A 129 -2.81 -0.66 35.36
C ALA A 129 -1.68 -0.30 34.37
N ARG A 130 -0.76 -1.24 34.10
CA ARG A 130 0.54 -0.96 33.44
C ARG A 130 0.45 -0.83 31.93
N ASP A 131 -0.46 -1.56 31.29
CA ASP A 131 -0.58 -1.52 29.82
C ASP A 131 -1.57 -0.48 29.30
N ASN A 132 -2.24 0.21 30.20
CA ASN A 132 -3.39 0.99 29.80
C ASN A 132 -3.11 2.46 29.53
N HIS A 133 -1.86 2.97 29.62
CA HIS A 133 -1.60 4.41 29.39
C HIS A 133 -2.75 5.32 29.92
N GLY A 134 -3.33 4.99 31.07
CA GLY A 134 -4.51 5.68 31.63
C GLY A 134 -5.86 5.11 31.17
N TRP A 135 -5.91 3.94 30.54
CA TRP A 135 -7.14 3.22 30.23
C TRP A 135 -7.51 2.30 31.40
N SER A 136 -8.78 2.30 31.80
CA SER A 136 -9.39 1.32 32.67
C SER A 136 -10.32 0.41 31.87
N LEU A 137 -10.69 -0.75 32.41
CA LEU A 137 -11.60 -1.66 31.72
C LEU A 137 -12.99 -1.61 32.35
N ARG A 138 -14.01 -1.39 31.50
CA ARG A 138 -15.42 -1.43 31.88
C ARG A 138 -16.16 -2.33 30.89
N ASP A 139 -16.85 -3.36 31.39
CA ASP A 139 -17.58 -4.35 30.59
C ASP A 139 -16.73 -4.97 29.45
N GLY A 140 -15.42 -5.14 29.69
CA GLY A 140 -14.48 -5.69 28.74
C GLY A 140 -13.95 -4.70 27.69
N ASP A 141 -14.37 -3.43 27.73
CA ASP A 141 -13.87 -2.39 26.84
C ASP A 141 -12.91 -1.45 27.58
N PRO A 142 -11.81 -0.99 26.95
CA PRO A 142 -10.97 0.06 27.49
C PRO A 142 -11.74 1.39 27.55
N VAL A 143 -11.71 2.02 28.73
CA VAL A 143 -12.31 3.34 28.99
C VAL A 143 -11.24 4.27 29.57
N ARG A 144 -11.23 5.52 29.16
CA ARG A 144 -10.28 6.54 29.61
C ARG A 144 -10.96 7.87 29.85
N GLU A 145 -10.56 8.52 30.92
CA GLU A 145 -10.86 9.93 31.17
C GLU A 145 -9.64 10.80 30.88
N GLN A 146 -9.80 11.81 30.05
CA GLN A 146 -8.76 12.78 29.74
C GLN A 146 -9.36 14.13 29.36
N ASP A 147 -8.80 15.20 29.90
CA ASP A 147 -9.21 16.59 29.63
C ASP A 147 -10.71 16.84 29.79
N GLY A 148 -11.33 16.22 30.84
CA GLY A 148 -12.75 16.34 31.14
C GLY A 148 -13.68 15.65 30.15
N ARG A 149 -13.15 14.73 29.34
CA ARG A 149 -13.92 13.88 28.43
C ARG A 149 -13.67 12.41 28.71
N CYS A 150 -14.70 11.62 28.45
CA CYS A 150 -14.65 10.17 28.58
C CYS A 150 -14.56 9.51 27.19
N TYR A 151 -13.72 8.49 27.10
CA TYR A 151 -13.48 7.72 25.87
C TYR A 151 -13.72 6.25 26.14
N ARG A 152 -14.39 5.56 25.20
CA ARG A 152 -14.57 4.11 25.22
C ARG A 152 -14.12 3.51 23.90
N LEU A 153 -13.20 2.56 23.94
CA LEU A 153 -12.62 1.94 22.76
C LEU A 153 -13.24 0.57 22.49
N LEU A 154 -13.87 0.44 21.34
CA LEU A 154 -14.38 -0.84 20.83
C LEU A 154 -13.40 -1.39 19.79
N VAL A 155 -12.92 -2.63 19.99
CA VAL A 155 -11.98 -3.30 19.10
C VAL A 155 -12.64 -4.55 18.52
N PHE A 156 -12.64 -4.66 17.20
CA PHE A 156 -13.20 -5.79 16.47
C PHE A 156 -12.12 -6.43 15.61
N ASP A 157 -11.95 -7.75 15.75
CA ASP A 157 -10.94 -8.56 15.06
C ASP A 157 -11.61 -9.52 14.08
N GLY A 158 -10.82 -10.11 13.18
CA GLY A 158 -11.24 -11.23 12.32
C GLY A 158 -11.97 -10.84 11.04
N LEU A 159 -12.08 -9.55 10.71
CA LEU A 159 -12.61 -9.10 9.43
C LEU A 159 -11.60 -9.32 8.31
N LYS A 160 -12.05 -9.95 7.23
CA LYS A 160 -11.22 -10.17 6.04
C LYS A 160 -11.33 -8.98 5.09
N THR A 161 -10.29 -8.75 4.31
CA THR A 161 -10.28 -7.72 3.25
C THR A 161 -11.38 -7.94 2.19
N SER A 162 -11.92 -9.16 2.09
CA SER A 162 -13.09 -9.49 1.25
C SER A 162 -14.37 -8.79 1.70
N ASP A 163 -14.45 -8.36 2.95
CA ASP A 163 -15.66 -7.82 3.57
C ASP A 163 -15.74 -6.29 3.41
N SER A 164 -15.10 -5.76 2.36
CA SER A 164 -15.01 -4.31 2.09
C SER A 164 -16.37 -3.62 2.04
N ALA A 165 -17.40 -4.28 1.53
CA ALA A 165 -18.77 -3.73 1.48
C ALA A 165 -19.34 -3.52 2.88
N PHE A 166 -19.19 -4.50 3.77
CA PHE A 166 -19.62 -4.41 5.16
C PHE A 166 -18.86 -3.33 5.92
N ILE A 167 -17.52 -3.28 5.77
CA ILE A 167 -16.69 -2.25 6.42
C ILE A 167 -17.08 -0.84 5.96
N CYS A 168 -17.39 -0.67 4.67
CA CYS A 168 -17.91 0.61 4.16
C CYS A 168 -19.29 0.93 4.74
N ASP A 169 -20.13 -0.07 5.03
CA ASP A 169 -21.43 0.15 5.65
C ASP A 169 -21.31 0.55 7.12
N VAL A 170 -20.38 -0.09 7.87
CA VAL A 170 -19.99 0.36 9.21
C VAL A 170 -19.57 1.83 9.20
N LEU A 171 -18.74 2.23 8.23
CA LEU A 171 -18.28 3.62 8.10
C LEU A 171 -19.44 4.58 7.82
N LYS A 172 -20.39 4.21 6.97
CA LYS A 172 -21.61 5.00 6.73
C LYS A 172 -22.44 5.15 8.01
N ARG A 173 -22.59 4.07 8.76
CA ARG A 173 -23.33 4.06 10.01
C ARG A 173 -22.70 4.97 11.06
N VAL A 174 -21.36 4.93 11.20
CA VAL A 174 -20.63 5.85 12.10
C VAL A 174 -20.80 7.31 11.66
N ARG A 175 -20.77 7.59 10.37
CA ARG A 175 -21.00 8.94 9.85
C ARG A 175 -22.44 9.41 10.11
N ALA A 176 -23.42 8.53 9.90
CA ALA A 176 -24.83 8.83 10.21
C ALA A 176 -25.02 9.06 11.72
N PHE A 177 -24.39 8.24 12.56
CA PHE A 177 -24.37 8.42 14.02
C PHE A 177 -23.84 9.81 14.40
N ASN A 178 -22.70 10.22 13.82
CA ASN A 178 -22.11 11.52 14.08
C ASN A 178 -22.92 12.70 13.52
N ALA A 179 -23.70 12.52 12.48
CA ALA A 179 -24.57 13.56 11.93
C ALA A 179 -25.68 13.96 12.93
N VAL A 180 -26.13 13.02 13.75
CA VAL A 180 -27.16 13.23 14.79
C VAL A 180 -26.52 13.45 16.17
N ALA A 181 -25.19 13.33 16.28
CA ALA A 181 -24.49 13.37 17.55
C ALA A 181 -24.65 14.72 18.31
N GLN A 182 -24.80 15.82 17.58
CA GLN A 182 -24.99 17.15 18.16
C GLN A 182 -26.40 17.37 18.75
N GLU A 183 -27.37 16.54 18.33
CA GLU A 183 -28.74 16.59 18.85
C GLU A 183 -28.94 15.72 20.10
N ARG A 184 -27.92 14.94 20.48
CA ARG A 184 -27.94 14.07 21.67
C ARG A 184 -27.53 14.85 22.89
N ASP A 185 -28.18 14.54 24.00
CA ASP A 185 -27.85 15.11 25.33
C ASP A 185 -27.54 13.96 26.30
N PRO A 186 -26.28 13.80 26.75
CA PRO A 186 -25.08 14.51 26.35
C PRO A 186 -24.57 14.10 24.94
N PRO A 187 -23.86 15.01 24.24
CA PRO A 187 -23.36 14.74 22.88
C PRO A 187 -22.27 13.66 22.89
N VAL A 188 -22.42 12.64 22.02
CA VAL A 188 -21.47 11.55 21.86
C VAL A 188 -20.97 11.49 20.41
N ARG A 189 -19.66 11.46 20.22
CA ARG A 189 -19.01 11.31 18.91
C ARG A 189 -18.33 9.95 18.78
N ALA A 190 -18.34 9.41 17.58
CA ALA A 190 -17.63 8.17 17.24
C ALA A 190 -16.51 8.46 16.24
N HIS A 191 -15.30 8.06 16.57
CA HIS A 191 -14.12 8.11 15.72
C HIS A 191 -13.74 6.70 15.30
N VAL A 192 -13.19 6.54 14.10
CA VAL A 192 -12.78 5.23 13.57
C VAL A 192 -11.31 5.22 13.25
N SER A 193 -10.65 4.10 13.51
CA SER A 193 -9.25 3.86 13.19
C SER A 193 -9.04 2.40 12.79
N GLY A 194 -8.08 2.18 11.91
CA GLY A 194 -7.66 0.84 11.49
C GLY A 194 -7.50 0.70 9.98
N ALA A 195 -6.50 -0.06 9.59
CA ALA A 195 -6.18 -0.32 8.18
C ALA A 195 -7.36 -0.89 7.35
N PRO A 196 -8.29 -1.72 7.90
CA PRO A 196 -9.43 -2.21 7.15
C PRO A 196 -10.34 -1.11 6.61
N PHE A 197 -10.54 0.00 7.35
CA PHE A 197 -11.35 1.13 6.87
C PHE A 197 -10.71 1.80 5.66
N HIS A 198 -9.38 2.02 5.71
CA HIS A 198 -8.64 2.60 4.60
C HIS A 198 -8.66 1.69 3.38
N ALA A 199 -8.44 0.39 3.57
CA ALA A 199 -8.45 -0.59 2.49
C ALA A 199 -9.82 -0.73 1.82
N ALA A 200 -10.89 -0.80 2.62
CA ALA A 200 -12.26 -0.92 2.11
C ALA A 200 -12.68 0.33 1.32
N LEU A 201 -12.46 1.51 1.88
CA LEU A 201 -12.80 2.77 1.22
C LEU A 201 -11.98 2.99 -0.05
N ALA A 202 -10.68 2.66 -0.03
CA ALA A 202 -9.83 2.70 -1.20
C ALA A 202 -10.33 1.73 -2.28
N THR A 203 -10.71 0.51 -1.91
CA THR A 203 -11.22 -0.50 -2.84
C THR A 203 -12.51 -0.06 -3.50
N GLU A 204 -13.48 0.44 -2.74
CA GLU A 204 -14.78 0.87 -3.29
C GLU A 204 -14.65 2.12 -4.17
N ARG A 205 -13.83 3.09 -3.75
CA ARG A 205 -13.51 4.27 -4.59
C ARG A 205 -12.82 3.85 -5.88
N SER A 206 -11.81 2.96 -5.79
CA SER A 206 -11.11 2.45 -6.97
C SER A 206 -12.05 1.76 -7.95
N LYS A 207 -12.90 0.86 -7.48
CA LYS A 207 -13.87 0.16 -8.34
C LYS A 207 -14.76 1.15 -9.08
N ARG A 208 -15.32 2.12 -8.37
CA ARG A 208 -16.20 3.14 -8.95
C ARG A 208 -15.48 4.01 -9.99
N GLU A 209 -14.28 4.51 -9.63
CA GLU A 209 -13.48 5.35 -10.53
C GLU A 209 -13.03 4.57 -11.77
N ILE A 210 -12.51 3.35 -11.61
CA ILE A 210 -12.09 2.50 -12.72
C ILE A 210 -13.26 2.24 -13.67
N ASN A 211 -14.45 1.91 -13.15
CA ASN A 211 -15.62 1.65 -14.00
C ASN A 211 -16.03 2.90 -14.79
N ILE A 212 -16.10 4.06 -14.15
CA ILE A 212 -16.46 5.33 -14.81
C ILE A 212 -15.41 5.71 -15.87
N LEU A 213 -14.13 5.69 -15.50
CA LEU A 213 -13.05 6.08 -16.39
C LEU A 213 -12.90 5.14 -17.58
N SER A 214 -13.07 3.81 -17.35
CA SER A 214 -13.05 2.82 -18.42
C SER A 214 -14.19 3.02 -19.39
N ALA A 215 -15.41 3.28 -18.88
CA ALA A 215 -16.57 3.55 -19.72
C ALA A 215 -16.39 4.84 -20.54
N VAL A 216 -15.95 5.93 -19.91
CA VAL A 216 -15.66 7.20 -20.58
C VAL A 216 -14.56 7.04 -21.62
N SER A 217 -13.47 6.35 -21.29
CA SER A 217 -12.37 6.06 -22.22
C SER A 217 -12.86 5.28 -23.44
N LEU A 218 -13.66 4.23 -23.22
CA LEU A 218 -14.22 3.43 -24.31
C LEU A 218 -15.12 4.26 -25.21
N VAL A 219 -15.97 5.12 -24.63
CA VAL A 219 -16.84 6.03 -25.40
C VAL A 219 -15.99 6.99 -26.25
N ILE A 220 -14.92 7.58 -25.67
CA ILE A 220 -14.02 8.47 -26.41
C ILE A 220 -13.35 7.72 -27.57
N VAL A 221 -12.85 6.52 -27.36
CA VAL A 221 -12.24 5.68 -28.39
C VAL A 221 -13.23 5.42 -29.52
N VAL A 222 -14.45 5.02 -29.20
CA VAL A 222 -15.49 4.76 -30.22
C VAL A 222 -15.88 6.03 -30.97
N VAL A 223 -16.12 7.14 -30.28
CA VAL A 223 -16.50 8.43 -30.89
C VAL A 223 -15.42 8.94 -31.83
N LEU A 224 -14.17 8.95 -31.39
CA LEU A 224 -13.04 9.38 -32.21
C LEU A 224 -12.83 8.47 -33.42
N GLY A 225 -13.02 7.16 -33.23
CA GLY A 225 -12.94 6.22 -34.34
C GLY A 225 -14.08 6.39 -35.34
N VAL A 226 -15.33 6.61 -34.89
CA VAL A 226 -16.46 6.94 -35.77
C VAL A 226 -16.20 8.23 -36.52
N TRP A 227 -15.67 9.25 -35.84
CA TRP A 227 -15.28 10.52 -36.47
C TRP A 227 -14.21 10.33 -37.54
N LEU A 228 -13.19 9.49 -37.28
CA LEU A 228 -12.10 9.20 -38.22
C LEU A 228 -12.58 8.38 -39.42
N PHE A 229 -13.28 7.26 -39.17
CA PHE A 229 -13.66 6.30 -40.22
C PHE A 229 -15.04 6.56 -40.82
N ARG A 230 -15.83 7.46 -40.22
CA ARG A 230 -17.23 7.75 -40.61
C ARG A 230 -18.09 6.49 -40.78
N SER A 231 -17.78 5.44 -40.02
CA SER A 231 -18.44 4.15 -40.07
C SER A 231 -18.33 3.49 -38.70
N ILE A 232 -19.40 2.81 -38.26
CA ILE A 232 -19.39 2.05 -37.01
C ILE A 232 -18.81 0.63 -37.17
N ARG A 233 -18.59 0.19 -38.41
CA ARG A 233 -18.16 -1.19 -38.71
C ARG A 233 -16.78 -1.55 -38.13
N PHE A 234 -15.92 -0.57 -37.84
CA PHE A 234 -14.63 -0.81 -37.20
C PHE A 234 -14.74 -1.24 -35.73
N VAL A 235 -15.90 -0.99 -35.07
CA VAL A 235 -16.12 -1.30 -33.66
C VAL A 235 -16.07 -2.80 -33.40
N VAL A 236 -16.58 -3.61 -34.31
CA VAL A 236 -16.57 -5.07 -34.15
C VAL A 236 -15.14 -5.64 -34.13
N PRO A 237 -14.27 -5.41 -35.14
CA PRO A 237 -12.90 -5.88 -35.09
C PRO A 237 -12.10 -5.26 -33.94
N LEU A 238 -12.37 -4.01 -33.55
CA LEU A 238 -11.78 -3.38 -32.39
C LEU A 238 -12.16 -4.12 -31.11
N ALA A 239 -13.45 -4.35 -30.87
CA ALA A 239 -13.96 -5.01 -29.66
C ALA A 239 -13.43 -6.47 -29.56
N VAL A 240 -13.45 -7.23 -30.65
CA VAL A 240 -12.95 -8.60 -30.65
C VAL A 240 -11.44 -8.65 -30.42
N THR A 241 -10.68 -7.74 -31.02
CA THR A 241 -9.22 -7.68 -30.83
C THR A 241 -8.87 -7.29 -29.38
N LEU A 242 -9.55 -6.28 -28.82
CA LEU A 242 -9.36 -5.88 -27.43
C LEU A 242 -9.73 -7.00 -26.46
N ALA A 243 -10.90 -7.63 -26.65
CA ALA A 243 -11.35 -8.71 -25.78
C ALA A 243 -10.39 -9.91 -25.84
N SER A 244 -9.97 -10.33 -27.03
CA SER A 244 -9.03 -11.45 -27.20
C SER A 244 -7.66 -11.12 -26.59
N ALA A 245 -7.14 -9.91 -26.78
CA ALA A 245 -5.88 -9.47 -26.19
C ALA A 245 -5.94 -9.49 -24.66
N PHE A 246 -7.03 -8.98 -24.06
CA PHE A 246 -7.22 -8.96 -22.63
C PHE A 246 -7.37 -10.37 -22.04
N VAL A 247 -8.16 -11.23 -22.67
CA VAL A 247 -8.34 -12.63 -22.23
C VAL A 247 -7.02 -13.40 -22.28
N VAL A 248 -6.28 -13.32 -23.39
CA VAL A 248 -4.99 -14.01 -23.53
C VAL A 248 -3.95 -13.46 -22.56
N ALA A 249 -3.85 -12.13 -22.42
CA ALA A 249 -2.94 -11.51 -21.47
C ALA A 249 -3.24 -11.95 -20.03
N THR A 250 -4.52 -11.95 -19.65
CA THR A 250 -4.96 -12.40 -18.32
C THR A 250 -4.67 -13.89 -18.11
N ALA A 251 -5.04 -14.73 -19.06
CA ALA A 251 -4.79 -16.18 -19.00
C ALA A 251 -3.30 -16.50 -18.86
N THR A 252 -2.45 -15.77 -19.58
CA THR A 252 -0.98 -15.97 -19.54
C THR A 252 -0.41 -15.65 -18.15
N VAL A 253 -0.87 -14.56 -17.53
CA VAL A 253 -0.42 -14.21 -16.17
C VAL A 253 -0.96 -15.20 -15.14
N PHE A 254 -2.22 -15.65 -15.26
CA PHE A 254 -2.78 -16.68 -14.40
C PHE A 254 -2.02 -18.02 -14.53
N ALA A 255 -1.68 -18.42 -15.75
CA ALA A 255 -0.92 -19.65 -15.98
C ALA A 255 0.49 -19.60 -15.36
N ALA A 256 1.13 -18.41 -15.36
CA ALA A 256 2.49 -18.27 -14.84
C ALA A 256 2.57 -18.15 -13.30
N TRP A 257 1.60 -17.50 -12.64
CA TRP A 257 1.66 -17.21 -11.21
C TRP A 257 0.42 -17.65 -10.41
N GLY A 258 -0.63 -18.15 -11.03
CA GLY A 258 -1.88 -18.57 -10.37
C GLY A 258 -2.71 -17.41 -9.80
N ARG A 259 -2.10 -16.30 -9.42
CA ARG A 259 -2.78 -15.11 -8.86
C ARG A 259 -2.15 -13.82 -9.40
N PRO A 260 -2.83 -13.08 -10.29
CA PRO A 260 -2.33 -11.80 -10.76
C PRO A 260 -2.48 -10.72 -9.70
N HIS A 261 -1.55 -9.78 -9.70
CA HIS A 261 -1.59 -8.60 -8.85
C HIS A 261 -2.57 -7.55 -9.41
N VAL A 262 -3.31 -6.85 -8.54
CA VAL A 262 -4.29 -5.83 -8.98
C VAL A 262 -3.63 -4.73 -9.84
N LEU A 263 -2.42 -4.31 -9.51
CA LEU A 263 -1.67 -3.32 -10.29
C LEU A 263 -1.41 -3.77 -11.75
N THR A 264 -1.30 -5.08 -12.01
CA THR A 264 -1.16 -5.62 -13.38
C THR A 264 -2.38 -5.24 -14.23
N PHE A 265 -3.59 -5.26 -13.65
CA PHE A 265 -4.81 -4.84 -14.34
C PHE A 265 -4.94 -3.33 -14.46
N VAL A 266 -4.44 -2.55 -13.49
CA VAL A 266 -4.37 -1.09 -13.64
C VAL A 266 -3.49 -0.73 -14.84
N PHE A 267 -2.37 -1.41 -15.03
CA PHE A 267 -1.56 -1.29 -16.25
C PHE A 267 -2.22 -1.94 -17.48
N GLY A 268 -3.17 -2.85 -17.30
CA GLY A 268 -3.98 -3.40 -18.40
C GLY A 268 -4.76 -2.33 -19.17
N THR A 269 -5.10 -1.20 -18.53
CA THR A 269 -5.68 -0.05 -19.22
C THR A 269 -4.72 0.56 -20.25
N THR A 270 -3.41 0.47 -20.01
CA THR A 270 -2.39 0.91 -20.99
C THR A 270 -2.39 0.02 -22.22
N LEU A 271 -2.64 -1.28 -22.04
CA LEU A 271 -2.76 -2.22 -23.15
C LEU A 271 -3.90 -1.84 -24.11
N ILE A 272 -5.02 -1.33 -23.56
CA ILE A 272 -6.13 -0.88 -24.41
C ILE A 272 -5.66 0.23 -25.38
N GLY A 273 -4.95 1.24 -24.88
CA GLY A 273 -4.39 2.31 -25.72
C GLY A 273 -3.48 1.77 -26.83
N LEU A 274 -2.55 0.89 -26.46
CA LEU A 274 -1.63 0.24 -27.41
C LEU A 274 -2.35 -0.60 -28.48
N CYS A 275 -3.37 -1.38 -28.09
CA CYS A 275 -4.13 -2.23 -28.99
C CYS A 275 -4.99 -1.43 -29.99
N VAL A 276 -5.59 -0.33 -29.54
CA VAL A 276 -6.42 0.55 -30.38
C VAL A 276 -5.61 1.09 -31.57
N ASP A 277 -4.36 1.46 -31.35
CA ASP A 277 -3.48 2.01 -32.36
C ASP A 277 -3.27 1.04 -33.53
N TYR A 278 -3.03 -0.25 -33.24
CA TYR A 278 -2.87 -1.28 -34.27
C TYR A 278 -4.13 -1.45 -35.13
N VAL A 279 -5.30 -1.48 -34.50
CA VAL A 279 -6.58 -1.61 -35.21
C VAL A 279 -6.86 -0.37 -36.06
N TYR A 280 -6.59 0.83 -35.56
CA TYR A 280 -6.82 2.06 -36.30
C TYR A 280 -5.93 2.15 -37.53
N HIS A 281 -4.66 1.79 -37.42
CA HIS A 281 -3.77 1.75 -38.56
C HIS A 281 -4.21 0.69 -39.59
N ALA A 282 -4.70 -0.46 -39.15
CA ALA A 282 -5.21 -1.50 -40.03
C ALA A 282 -6.50 -1.09 -40.76
N CYS A 283 -7.42 -0.44 -40.05
CA CYS A 283 -8.67 0.07 -40.65
C CYS A 283 -8.45 1.20 -41.66
N ALA A 284 -7.38 1.99 -41.47
CA ALA A 284 -7.07 3.13 -42.34
C ALA A 284 -6.26 2.72 -43.59
N ALA A 285 -5.61 1.55 -43.56
CA ALA A 285 -4.80 1.09 -44.67
C ALA A 285 -5.68 0.58 -45.82
N GLU A 286 -5.30 0.86 -47.04
CA GLU A 286 -5.93 0.31 -48.25
C GLU A 286 -5.63 -1.18 -48.41
N ASP A 287 -4.40 -1.59 -48.07
CA ASP A 287 -3.97 -2.99 -47.98
C ASP A 287 -3.09 -3.17 -46.72
N VAL A 288 -3.44 -4.11 -45.88
CA VAL A 288 -2.67 -4.45 -44.66
C VAL A 288 -1.23 -4.87 -44.98
N ARG A 289 -1.00 -5.40 -46.16
CA ARG A 289 0.36 -5.78 -46.61
C ARG A 289 1.32 -4.58 -46.61
N MET A 290 0.83 -3.38 -46.92
CA MET A 290 1.66 -2.16 -46.93
C MET A 290 2.09 -1.70 -45.53
N ILE A 291 1.26 -1.97 -44.53
CA ILE A 291 1.54 -1.56 -43.14
C ILE A 291 2.10 -2.70 -42.29
N ARG A 292 2.20 -3.91 -42.82
CA ARG A 292 2.70 -5.10 -42.10
C ARG A 292 4.09 -4.87 -41.50
N ARG A 293 5.00 -4.26 -42.28
CA ARG A 293 6.37 -3.99 -41.83
C ARG A 293 6.39 -2.91 -40.71
N PRO A 294 5.78 -1.74 -40.85
CA PRO A 294 5.67 -0.76 -39.79
C PRO A 294 5.03 -1.32 -38.52
N LEU A 295 3.93 -2.08 -38.63
CA LEU A 295 3.27 -2.72 -37.50
C LEU A 295 4.16 -3.77 -36.80
N ALA A 296 4.91 -4.58 -37.56
CA ALA A 296 5.85 -5.54 -36.99
C ALA A 296 7.03 -4.83 -36.30
N CYS A 297 7.56 -3.76 -36.89
CA CYS A 297 8.59 -2.95 -36.25
C CYS A 297 8.09 -2.32 -34.94
N ALA A 298 6.90 -1.75 -34.93
CA ALA A 298 6.25 -1.20 -33.74
C ALA A 298 6.09 -2.28 -32.65
N LEU A 299 5.59 -3.48 -33.01
CA LEU A 299 5.49 -4.60 -32.07
C LEU A 299 6.85 -4.96 -31.47
N VAL A 300 7.86 -5.20 -32.30
CA VAL A 300 9.18 -5.65 -31.85
C VAL A 300 9.87 -4.60 -30.97
N THR A 301 9.76 -3.32 -31.33
CA THR A 301 10.35 -2.23 -30.53
C THR A 301 9.63 -2.04 -29.21
N THR A 302 8.31 -2.14 -29.16
CA THR A 302 7.55 -2.05 -27.92
C THR A 302 7.80 -3.28 -27.02
N LEU A 303 7.85 -4.49 -27.58
CA LEU A 303 8.25 -5.69 -26.84
C LEU A 303 9.67 -5.57 -26.28
N ALA A 304 10.62 -5.05 -27.05
CA ALA A 304 11.99 -4.84 -26.59
C ALA A 304 12.06 -3.81 -25.46
N CYS A 305 11.19 -2.80 -25.47
CA CYS A 305 11.09 -1.82 -24.40
C CYS A 305 10.63 -2.46 -23.09
N PHE A 306 9.66 -3.38 -23.13
CA PHE A 306 9.13 -4.05 -21.92
C PHE A 306 9.93 -5.31 -21.53
N ALA A 307 10.75 -5.89 -22.42
CA ALA A 307 11.47 -7.12 -22.17
C ALA A 307 12.33 -7.10 -20.88
N PRO A 308 13.09 -6.04 -20.54
CA PRO A 308 13.86 -6.00 -19.31
C PRO A 308 13.01 -6.14 -18.05
N LEU A 309 11.76 -5.68 -18.04
CA LEU A 309 10.85 -5.84 -16.90
C LEU A 309 10.54 -7.32 -16.61
N ALA A 310 10.61 -8.20 -17.60
CA ALA A 310 10.39 -9.64 -17.41
C ALA A 310 11.47 -10.28 -16.52
N PHE A 311 12.64 -9.66 -16.39
CA PHE A 311 13.77 -10.11 -15.58
C PHE A 311 13.89 -9.37 -14.24
N SER A 312 12.89 -8.56 -13.89
CA SER A 312 12.86 -7.85 -12.62
C SER A 312 12.78 -8.82 -11.44
N SER A 313 13.37 -8.45 -10.30
CA SER A 313 13.16 -9.13 -9.01
C SER A 313 11.72 -8.91 -8.51
N VAL A 314 11.06 -7.85 -8.94
CA VAL A 314 9.70 -7.47 -8.54
C VAL A 314 8.67 -8.21 -9.38
N THR A 315 7.91 -9.12 -8.79
CA THR A 315 6.92 -9.97 -9.51
C THR A 315 5.88 -9.15 -10.25
N VAL A 316 5.44 -8.01 -9.68
CA VAL A 316 4.48 -7.11 -10.37
C VAL A 316 5.02 -6.62 -11.71
N LEU A 317 6.30 -6.26 -11.79
CA LEU A 317 6.92 -5.81 -13.05
C LEU A 317 7.01 -6.94 -14.07
N ARG A 318 7.33 -8.16 -13.63
CA ARG A 318 7.31 -9.36 -14.50
C ARG A 318 5.91 -9.64 -15.03
N GLN A 319 4.89 -9.57 -14.16
CA GLN A 319 3.49 -9.74 -14.56
C GLN A 319 3.06 -8.69 -15.57
N MET A 320 3.46 -7.42 -15.38
CA MET A 320 3.16 -6.33 -16.32
C MET A 320 3.82 -6.56 -17.68
N ALA A 321 5.09 -6.97 -17.70
CA ALA A 321 5.80 -7.27 -18.96
C ALA A 321 5.12 -8.40 -19.73
N LEU A 322 4.77 -9.49 -19.04
CA LEU A 322 4.12 -10.64 -19.66
C LEU A 322 2.71 -10.31 -20.12
N PHE A 323 1.93 -9.59 -19.29
CA PHE A 323 0.56 -9.14 -19.62
C PHE A 323 0.56 -8.28 -20.90
N THR A 324 1.41 -7.24 -20.91
CA THR A 324 1.51 -6.31 -22.04
C THR A 324 2.06 -7.01 -23.29
N GLY A 325 3.09 -7.84 -23.13
CA GLY A 325 3.68 -8.59 -24.24
C GLY A 325 2.69 -9.56 -24.89
N ALA A 326 2.02 -10.38 -24.09
CA ALA A 326 1.02 -11.34 -24.59
C ALA A 326 -0.17 -10.62 -25.26
N GLY A 327 -0.64 -9.53 -24.65
CA GLY A 327 -1.72 -8.71 -25.22
C GLY A 327 -1.35 -8.09 -26.57
N LEU A 328 -0.14 -7.51 -26.69
CA LEU A 328 0.34 -6.91 -27.94
C LEU A 328 0.52 -7.94 -29.06
N VAL A 329 1.14 -9.09 -28.76
CA VAL A 329 1.29 -10.17 -29.73
C VAL A 329 -0.07 -10.66 -30.23
N THR A 330 -1.03 -10.85 -29.31
CA THR A 330 -2.41 -11.25 -29.65
C THR A 330 -3.10 -10.19 -30.51
N THR A 331 -2.92 -8.91 -30.20
CA THR A 331 -3.46 -7.79 -30.97
C THR A 331 -2.90 -7.80 -32.40
N TRP A 332 -1.58 -7.89 -32.53
CA TRP A 332 -0.94 -7.94 -33.83
C TRP A 332 -1.41 -9.13 -34.65
N ALA A 333 -1.46 -10.33 -34.06
CA ALA A 333 -1.96 -11.54 -34.70
C ALA A 333 -3.43 -11.39 -35.11
N GLY A 334 -4.27 -10.85 -34.23
CA GLY A 334 -5.69 -10.57 -34.51
C GLY A 334 -5.86 -9.63 -35.69
N VAL A 335 -5.11 -8.53 -35.74
CA VAL A 335 -5.11 -7.59 -36.86
C VAL A 335 -4.67 -8.28 -38.17
N MET A 336 -3.62 -9.10 -38.15
CA MET A 336 -3.17 -9.85 -39.35
C MET A 336 -4.21 -10.86 -39.82
N VAL A 337 -4.94 -11.52 -38.92
CA VAL A 337 -5.98 -12.50 -39.27
C VAL A 337 -7.24 -11.80 -39.81
N TRP A 338 -7.74 -10.77 -39.11
CA TRP A 338 -8.96 -10.08 -39.50
C TRP A 338 -8.84 -9.33 -40.82
N PHE A 339 -7.75 -8.59 -41.01
CA PHE A 339 -7.56 -7.73 -42.16
C PHE A 339 -6.70 -8.37 -43.25
N GLY A 340 -5.94 -9.46 -42.93
CA GLY A 340 -5.12 -10.18 -43.90
C GLY A 340 -5.89 -11.17 -44.78
N ARG A 341 -7.02 -11.73 -44.29
CA ARG A 341 -7.90 -12.66 -45.03
C ARG A 341 -9.07 -11.98 -45.73
N ALA A 342 -9.51 -10.88 -45.21
CA ALA A 342 -10.58 -10.14 -45.84
C ALA A 342 -9.99 -9.15 -46.82
N GLY A 343 -10.25 -9.36 -48.10
CA GLY A 343 -10.45 -8.27 -49.01
C GLY A 343 -11.68 -7.47 -48.55
N ALA A 344 -11.89 -7.36 -47.26
CA ALA A 344 -12.89 -6.54 -46.61
C ALA A 344 -12.49 -5.08 -46.82
N ARG A 345 -12.90 -4.59 -47.98
CA ARG A 345 -12.92 -3.16 -48.24
C ARG A 345 -13.70 -2.53 -47.10
N PRO A 346 -13.08 -1.78 -46.15
CA PRO A 346 -13.84 -0.86 -45.34
C PRO A 346 -14.54 0.04 -46.36
N SER A 347 -15.85 0.21 -46.16
CA SER A 347 -16.78 0.92 -47.02
C SER A 347 -16.08 2.07 -47.77
N ARG A 348 -16.32 2.09 -49.10
CA ARG A 348 -16.05 3.18 -50.01
C ARG A 348 -15.94 4.52 -49.26
N TRP A 349 -14.76 4.94 -48.97
CA TRP A 349 -14.50 6.37 -48.80
C TRP A 349 -14.76 6.94 -50.18
N ASP A 350 -15.89 7.58 -50.31
CA ASP A 350 -16.28 8.25 -51.51
C ASP A 350 -15.17 9.19 -51.96
N ASN A 351 -14.52 8.83 -53.05
CA ASN A 351 -13.57 9.70 -53.76
C ASN A 351 -14.24 10.94 -54.36
N GLY A 352 -15.47 11.21 -53.96
CA GLY A 352 -16.26 12.34 -54.36
C GLY A 352 -16.04 13.59 -53.50
N ARG A 353 -14.82 14.08 -53.42
CA ARG A 353 -14.42 15.49 -53.27
C ARG A 353 -12.91 15.55 -53.09
N SER A 354 -12.14 15.16 -54.09
CA SER A 354 -10.93 15.90 -54.37
C SER A 354 -11.40 17.31 -54.85
N ALA A 355 -11.85 18.12 -53.90
CA ALA A 355 -11.89 19.54 -54.14
C ALA A 355 -10.47 19.93 -54.47
N ARG A 356 -10.20 20.09 -55.76
CA ARG A 356 -9.05 20.84 -56.26
C ARG A 356 -9.06 22.19 -55.54
N CYS A 357 -8.35 22.30 -54.43
CA CYS A 357 -7.85 23.58 -53.98
C CYS A 357 -6.76 23.96 -55.00
N THR A 358 -7.20 24.46 -56.12
CA THR A 358 -6.37 25.36 -56.93
C THR A 358 -6.01 26.52 -56.01
N PRO A 359 -4.73 26.81 -55.76
CA PRO A 359 -4.38 28.04 -55.09
C PRO A 359 -4.74 29.17 -56.00
N THR A 360 -5.83 29.89 -55.71
CA THR A 360 -6.10 31.21 -56.27
C THR A 360 -4.93 32.11 -55.92
N PRO A 361 -4.29 32.78 -56.90
CA PRO A 361 -3.27 33.74 -56.59
C PRO A 361 -3.95 34.95 -55.95
N LEU A 362 -3.83 35.08 -54.62
CA LEU A 362 -4.21 36.26 -53.88
C LEU A 362 -3.28 37.40 -54.32
N SER A 363 -3.91 38.37 -54.97
CA SER A 363 -3.32 39.63 -55.38
C SER A 363 -2.50 40.30 -54.27
N SER A 364 -1.35 40.77 -54.62
CA SER A 364 -0.41 41.58 -53.84
C SER A 364 -1.06 42.87 -53.34
N GLY A 365 -1.59 42.87 -52.12
CA GLY A 365 -1.93 44.06 -51.36
C GLY A 365 -0.97 44.15 -50.16
N GLY A 366 -0.02 45.09 -50.25
CA GLY A 366 1.02 45.27 -49.26
C GLY A 366 0.50 45.65 -47.88
N ARG A 367 0.87 44.80 -46.91
CA ARG A 367 1.17 45.19 -45.52
C ARG A 367 2.31 44.29 -45.06
N SER A 368 3.49 44.85 -44.93
CA SER A 368 4.65 44.24 -44.30
C SER A 368 4.37 44.01 -42.82
N LYS A 369 3.64 42.93 -42.50
CA LYS A 369 3.72 42.34 -41.15
C LYS A 369 5.08 41.64 -41.07
N LEU A 370 5.95 42.07 -40.18
CA LEU A 370 7.17 41.40 -39.76
C LEU A 370 6.85 39.90 -39.51
N ARG A 371 7.05 39.08 -40.55
CA ARG A 371 7.10 37.65 -40.37
C ARG A 371 8.42 37.37 -39.67
N PRO A 372 8.44 36.86 -38.44
CA PRO A 372 9.69 36.46 -37.81
C PRO A 372 10.42 35.53 -38.79
N SER A 373 11.71 35.79 -39.00
CA SER A 373 12.51 34.97 -39.90
C SER A 373 12.38 33.50 -39.46
N ARG A 374 12.35 32.57 -40.42
CA ARG A 374 12.29 31.12 -40.07
C ARG A 374 13.38 30.74 -39.06
N LEU A 375 14.50 31.43 -39.08
CA LEU A 375 15.60 31.27 -38.13
C LEU A 375 15.25 31.76 -36.73
N SER A 376 14.65 32.95 -36.58
CA SER A 376 14.23 33.50 -35.27
C SER A 376 13.17 32.64 -34.61
N PHE A 377 12.21 32.12 -35.38
CA PHE A 377 11.20 31.19 -34.87
C PHE A 377 11.84 29.88 -34.44
N PHE A 378 12.84 29.36 -35.19
CA PHE A 378 13.55 28.15 -34.83
C PHE A 378 14.39 28.30 -33.57
N ILE A 379 15.11 29.43 -33.43
CA ILE A 379 15.89 29.74 -32.22
C ILE A 379 14.97 29.83 -31.02
N PHE A 380 13.83 30.55 -31.13
CA PHE A 380 12.84 30.63 -30.06
C PHE A 380 12.32 29.26 -29.63
N LEU A 381 11.93 28.39 -30.58
CA LEU A 381 11.43 27.05 -30.30
C LEU A 381 12.49 26.14 -29.63
N SER A 382 13.74 26.26 -30.11
CA SER A 382 14.87 25.51 -29.53
C SER A 382 15.21 26.01 -28.13
N SER A 383 15.21 27.31 -27.88
CA SER A 383 15.45 27.91 -26.57
C SER A 383 14.34 27.51 -25.58
N LEU A 384 13.09 27.54 -26.01
CA LEU A 384 11.95 27.10 -25.21
C LEU A 384 12.07 25.62 -24.86
N PHE A 385 12.47 24.75 -25.80
CA PHE A 385 12.69 23.35 -25.59
C PHE A 385 13.83 23.09 -24.57
N ILE A 386 14.94 23.82 -24.71
CA ILE A 386 16.08 23.76 -23.76
C ILE A 386 15.63 24.20 -22.38
N LEU A 387 14.85 25.30 -22.27
CA LEU A 387 14.32 25.78 -21.01
C LEU A 387 13.39 24.70 -20.34
N ILE A 388 12.53 24.09 -21.14
CA ILE A 388 11.69 22.99 -20.65
C ILE A 388 12.57 21.85 -20.12
N CYS A 389 13.56 21.40 -20.89
CA CYS A 389 14.46 20.31 -20.49
C CYS A 389 15.31 20.66 -19.26
N ALA A 390 15.65 21.93 -19.04
CA ALA A 390 16.39 22.38 -17.85
C ALA A 390 15.66 22.05 -16.54
N GLY A 391 14.34 21.93 -16.56
CA GLY A 391 13.56 21.47 -15.40
C GLY A 391 13.95 20.06 -14.93
N ALA A 392 14.49 19.20 -15.81
CA ALA A 392 14.93 17.86 -15.43
C ALA A 392 16.01 17.86 -14.33
N PHE A 393 16.83 18.92 -14.24
CA PHE A 393 17.84 19.07 -13.18
C PHE A 393 17.21 19.37 -11.80
N ARG A 394 15.95 19.75 -11.74
CA ARG A 394 15.22 20.01 -10.48
C ARG A 394 14.54 18.80 -9.91
N ILE A 395 14.58 17.68 -10.62
CA ILE A 395 13.92 16.44 -10.23
C ILE A 395 14.55 15.88 -8.96
N ARG A 396 13.69 15.51 -8.01
CA ARG A 396 14.08 14.79 -6.80
C ARG A 396 13.34 13.45 -6.78
N PRO A 397 14.05 12.32 -6.66
CA PRO A 397 13.40 11.05 -6.42
C PRO A 397 12.78 11.05 -5.02
N SER A 398 11.67 10.38 -4.85
CA SER A 398 11.02 10.20 -3.56
C SER A 398 10.40 8.81 -3.46
N SER A 399 10.58 8.20 -2.31
CA SER A 399 10.03 6.89 -1.96
C SER A 399 9.12 6.98 -0.73
N ASP A 400 8.68 8.19 -0.36
CA ASP A 400 7.79 8.38 0.79
C ASP A 400 6.43 7.74 0.52
N PRO A 401 6.03 6.71 1.30
CA PRO A 401 4.72 6.06 1.17
C PRO A 401 3.53 7.01 1.33
N ALA A 402 3.71 8.13 2.04
CA ALA A 402 2.67 9.14 2.21
C ALA A 402 2.23 9.78 0.88
N GLN A 403 3.06 9.71 -0.17
CA GLN A 403 2.72 10.19 -1.51
C GLN A 403 1.83 9.22 -2.29
N PHE A 404 1.74 7.97 -1.84
CA PHE A 404 0.98 6.94 -2.54
C PHE A 404 -0.45 6.82 -2.06
N TYR A 405 -0.73 7.33 -0.86
CA TYR A 405 -2.04 7.25 -0.25
C TYR A 405 -2.41 8.55 0.46
N ARG A 406 -3.59 9.07 0.16
CA ARG A 406 -4.19 10.20 0.86
C ARG A 406 -5.39 9.70 1.66
N PRO A 407 -5.31 9.69 3.00
CA PRO A 407 -6.40 9.21 3.82
C PRO A 407 -7.64 10.10 3.66
N ASP A 408 -8.81 9.49 3.84
CA ASP A 408 -10.06 10.23 3.95
C ASP A 408 -9.99 11.14 5.19
N PRO A 409 -10.43 12.41 5.12
CA PRO A 409 -10.32 13.34 6.25
C PRO A 409 -10.96 12.83 7.54
N PHE A 410 -12.08 12.11 7.44
CA PHE A 410 -12.76 11.52 8.60
C PHE A 410 -11.92 10.41 9.24
N LEU A 411 -11.30 9.55 8.45
CA LEU A 411 -10.40 8.51 8.96
C LEU A 411 -9.13 9.12 9.56
N ALA A 412 -8.57 10.15 8.91
CA ALA A 412 -7.37 10.84 9.40
C ALA A 412 -7.62 11.53 10.76
N GLU A 413 -8.80 12.12 10.95
CA GLU A 413 -9.20 12.69 12.24
C GLU A 413 -9.31 11.61 13.31
N GLY A 414 -9.97 10.49 13.02
CA GLY A 414 -10.10 9.37 13.95
C GLY A 414 -8.75 8.79 14.34
N GLU A 415 -7.84 8.58 13.38
CA GLU A 415 -6.48 8.11 13.66
C GLU A 415 -5.69 9.10 14.51
N ARG A 416 -5.74 10.39 14.19
CA ARG A 416 -5.08 11.42 14.98
C ARG A 416 -5.56 11.39 16.43
N LYS A 417 -6.89 11.32 16.65
CA LYS A 417 -7.48 11.25 18.00
C LYS A 417 -7.02 10.01 18.76
N PHE A 418 -6.99 8.87 18.06
CA PHE A 418 -6.51 7.62 18.63
C PHE A 418 -5.02 7.69 19.02
N TYR A 419 -4.16 8.30 18.18
CA TYR A 419 -2.74 8.49 18.50
C TYR A 419 -2.53 9.48 19.66
N GLU A 420 -3.30 10.56 19.72
CA GLU A 420 -3.25 11.54 20.83
C GLU A 420 -3.56 10.86 22.18
N LEU A 421 -4.56 9.99 22.20
CA LEU A 421 -4.95 9.29 23.43
C LEU A 421 -3.93 8.21 23.83
N ASN A 422 -3.37 7.48 22.89
CA ASN A 422 -2.48 6.37 23.21
C ASN A 422 -1.00 6.77 23.41
N GLN A 423 -0.61 8.01 23.13
CA GLN A 423 0.76 8.55 23.21
C GLN A 423 1.83 7.68 22.53
N SER A 424 1.43 6.63 21.89
CA SER A 424 2.31 5.64 21.26
C SER A 424 1.94 5.47 19.79
N ALA A 425 2.36 6.42 18.97
CA ALA A 425 2.73 6.01 17.63
C ALA A 425 3.98 5.13 17.79
N ALA A 426 3.80 3.86 18.11
CA ALA A 426 4.89 2.90 18.13
C ALA A 426 5.42 2.80 16.70
N ALA A 427 6.32 3.73 16.37
CA ALA A 427 7.00 3.76 15.08
C ALA A 427 8.11 2.71 15.05
N ARG A 428 8.38 2.03 16.19
CA ARG A 428 9.50 1.12 16.37
C ARG A 428 9.08 -0.11 17.14
N PHE A 429 9.55 -1.26 16.69
CA PHE A 429 9.30 -2.54 17.36
C PHE A 429 10.64 -3.25 17.61
N ALA A 430 10.80 -3.83 18.80
CA ALA A 430 11.81 -4.82 19.05
C ALA A 430 11.27 -6.20 18.63
N VAL A 431 12.07 -6.93 17.90
CA VAL A 431 11.76 -8.31 17.47
C VAL A 431 12.80 -9.23 18.06
N VAL A 432 12.35 -10.18 18.86
CA VAL A 432 13.18 -11.19 19.49
C VAL A 432 12.84 -12.54 18.86
N GLU A 433 13.86 -13.30 18.45
CA GLU A 433 13.70 -14.58 17.76
C GLU A 433 14.14 -15.72 18.67
N GLY A 434 13.32 -16.77 18.74
CA GLY A 434 13.63 -18.02 19.46
C GLY A 434 13.13 -19.24 18.73
N ALA A 435 13.66 -20.43 19.02
CA ALA A 435 13.15 -21.68 18.49
C ALA A 435 11.84 -22.09 19.18
N THR A 436 11.67 -21.70 20.46
CA THR A 436 10.46 -21.89 21.25
C THR A 436 9.99 -20.58 21.86
N VAL A 437 8.74 -20.53 22.34
CA VAL A 437 8.22 -19.35 23.05
C VAL A 437 9.05 -19.07 24.30
N GLN A 438 9.48 -20.10 25.02
CA GLN A 438 10.29 -19.96 26.22
C GLN A 438 11.64 -19.36 25.94
N GLU A 439 12.35 -19.82 24.92
CA GLU A 439 13.64 -19.24 24.49
C GLU A 439 13.50 -17.77 24.09
N ALA A 440 12.45 -17.45 23.34
CA ALA A 440 12.19 -16.08 22.93
C ALA A 440 11.87 -15.17 24.13
N LEU A 441 11.13 -15.65 25.15
CA LEU A 441 10.89 -14.93 26.39
C LEU A 441 12.16 -14.70 27.20
N GLU A 442 13.03 -15.72 27.32
CA GLU A 442 14.31 -15.59 28.00
C GLU A 442 15.22 -14.57 27.32
N CYS A 443 15.25 -14.56 25.98
CA CYS A 443 15.99 -13.57 25.19
C CYS A 443 15.41 -12.14 25.37
N GLU A 444 14.08 -12.00 25.41
CA GLU A 444 13.41 -10.72 25.63
C GLU A 444 13.72 -10.16 27.03
N GLU A 445 13.69 -11.01 28.05
CA GLU A 445 14.06 -10.68 29.43
C GLU A 445 15.54 -10.27 29.54
N ALA A 446 16.44 -11.02 28.90
CA ALA A 446 17.89 -10.73 28.91
C ALA A 446 18.19 -9.39 28.19
N ALA A 447 17.43 -9.07 27.16
CA ALA A 447 17.56 -7.81 26.42
C ALA A 447 16.91 -6.61 27.14
N GLY A 448 16.17 -6.82 28.23
CA GLY A 448 15.46 -5.77 28.95
C GLY A 448 14.31 -5.14 28.14
N VAL A 449 13.80 -5.86 27.14
CA VAL A 449 12.66 -5.42 26.34
C VAL A 449 11.38 -5.71 27.10
N LYS A 450 10.53 -4.71 27.24
CA LYS A 450 9.23 -4.86 27.92
C LYS A 450 8.14 -5.22 26.91
N GLY A 451 8.03 -6.48 26.58
CA GLY A 451 7.04 -7.02 25.68
C GLY A 451 6.18 -8.11 26.32
N LEU A 452 6.08 -9.25 25.66
CA LEU A 452 5.30 -10.38 26.16
C LEU A 452 5.84 -10.92 27.49
N SER A 453 7.15 -10.89 27.71
CA SER A 453 7.79 -11.32 28.97
C SER A 453 7.39 -10.46 30.18
N ALA A 454 6.96 -9.23 29.97
CA ALA A 454 6.41 -8.39 31.02
C ALA A 454 4.98 -8.78 31.42
N ILE A 455 4.28 -9.49 30.54
CA ILE A 455 2.94 -10.04 30.75
C ILE A 455 3.01 -11.46 31.26
N ILE A 456 3.87 -12.28 30.67
CA ILE A 456 4.08 -13.68 31.02
C ILE A 456 5.57 -13.93 31.07
N PRO A 457 6.20 -13.91 32.25
CA PRO A 457 7.61 -14.18 32.40
C PRO A 457 7.98 -15.59 31.92
N SER A 458 9.22 -15.80 31.49
CA SER A 458 9.71 -17.12 31.12
C SER A 458 9.58 -18.12 32.33
N LEU A 459 9.42 -19.38 32.04
CA LEU A 459 9.35 -20.43 33.07
C LEU A 459 10.60 -20.41 33.98
N LYS A 460 11.77 -20.07 33.42
CA LYS A 460 13.00 -19.88 34.19
C LYS A 460 12.84 -18.77 35.20
N ARG A 461 12.38 -17.60 34.78
CA ARG A 461 12.17 -16.46 35.67
C ARG A 461 11.07 -16.72 36.71
N GLN A 462 10.02 -17.43 36.34
CA GLN A 462 8.97 -17.79 37.27
C GLN A 462 9.51 -18.73 38.37
N ARG A 463 10.40 -19.70 38.05
CA ARG A 463 11.07 -20.55 39.05
C ARG A 463 11.98 -19.74 39.96
N GLU A 464 12.77 -18.84 39.44
CA GLU A 464 13.60 -17.90 40.23
C GLU A 464 12.73 -17.11 41.20
N ASN A 465 11.60 -16.59 40.72
CA ASN A 465 10.63 -15.84 41.54
C ASN A 465 10.04 -16.73 42.65
N GLN A 466 9.69 -17.99 42.38
CA GLN A 466 9.21 -18.91 43.39
C GLN A 466 10.25 -19.14 44.52
N ALA A 467 11.55 -19.21 44.17
CA ALA A 467 12.61 -19.31 45.15
C ALA A 467 12.68 -18.02 46.04
N LEU A 468 12.53 -16.85 45.45
CA LEU A 468 12.47 -15.58 46.21
C LEU A 468 11.25 -15.51 47.14
N VAL A 469 10.10 -15.96 46.68
CA VAL A 469 8.88 -16.05 47.50
C VAL A 469 9.03 -17.07 48.68
N ALA A 470 9.70 -18.18 48.44
CA ALA A 470 10.00 -19.16 49.52
C ALA A 470 10.88 -18.53 50.61
N GLU A 471 11.90 -17.75 50.22
CA GLU A 471 12.75 -17.03 51.14
C GLU A 471 12.00 -15.92 51.89
N LEU A 472 11.09 -15.18 51.21
CA LEU A 472 10.19 -14.20 51.83
C LEU A 472 9.34 -14.87 52.94
N ARG A 473 8.73 -16.02 52.65
CA ARG A 473 7.92 -16.78 53.62
C ARG A 473 8.72 -17.16 54.86
N LYS A 474 9.94 -17.66 54.66
CA LYS A 474 10.84 -18.05 55.73
C LYS A 474 11.28 -16.86 56.59
N ARG A 475 11.66 -15.73 55.98
CA ARG A 475 12.22 -14.58 56.70
C ARG A 475 11.22 -13.60 57.29
N ALA A 476 10.08 -13.41 56.61
CA ALA A 476 9.09 -12.40 57.02
C ALA A 476 7.72 -13.00 57.43
N GLY A 477 7.53 -14.32 57.21
CA GLY A 477 6.24 -14.99 57.46
C GLY A 477 5.74 -14.90 58.90
N ALA A 478 6.61 -15.10 59.91
CA ALA A 478 6.25 -15.00 61.30
C ALA A 478 5.84 -13.57 61.72
N ALA A 479 6.60 -12.54 61.26
CA ALA A 479 6.29 -11.17 61.52
C ALA A 479 4.98 -10.72 60.84
N TYR A 480 4.77 -11.16 59.61
CA TYR A 480 3.53 -10.92 58.86
C TYR A 480 2.31 -11.53 59.52
N THR A 481 2.41 -12.78 59.98
CA THR A 481 1.34 -13.48 60.71
C THR A 481 0.98 -12.75 62.02
N ALA A 482 1.99 -12.23 62.74
CA ALA A 482 1.76 -11.41 63.93
C ALA A 482 1.02 -10.10 63.66
N LEU A 483 1.25 -9.48 62.53
CA LEU A 483 0.63 -8.20 62.12
C LEU A 483 -0.81 -8.39 61.59
N THR A 484 -1.05 -9.43 60.82
CA THR A 484 -2.29 -9.59 60.03
C THR A 484 -3.22 -10.66 60.55
N GLY A 485 -2.74 -11.57 61.40
CA GLY A 485 -3.45 -12.77 61.83
C GLY A 485 -3.55 -13.87 60.76
N VAL A 486 -3.00 -13.64 59.58
CA VAL A 486 -3.02 -14.60 58.46
C VAL A 486 -1.87 -15.57 58.57
N PRO A 487 -2.09 -16.90 58.70
CA PRO A 487 -1.04 -17.85 58.84
C PRO A 487 -0.28 -18.03 57.53
N VAL A 488 1.05 -17.81 57.55
CA VAL A 488 1.94 -18.08 56.42
C VAL A 488 2.54 -19.47 56.61
N ARG A 489 2.30 -20.37 55.65
CA ARG A 489 2.88 -21.70 55.63
C ARG A 489 4.28 -21.67 55.06
N ASP A 490 5.22 -22.34 55.73
CA ASP A 490 6.58 -22.54 55.18
C ASP A 490 6.51 -23.51 53.98
N GLY A 491 7.34 -23.26 53.00
CA GLY A 491 7.46 -24.13 51.81
C GLY A 491 7.30 -23.40 50.48
N ALA A 492 7.42 -24.16 49.41
CA ALA A 492 7.22 -23.64 48.04
C ALA A 492 5.75 -23.26 47.81
N ASP A 493 5.55 -22.31 46.92
CA ASP A 493 4.23 -21.93 46.47
C ASP A 493 3.55 -23.11 45.75
N ALA A 494 2.38 -23.54 46.23
CA ALA A 494 1.63 -24.66 45.69
C ALA A 494 0.99 -24.34 44.33
N ARG A 495 0.96 -23.07 43.96
CA ARG A 495 0.41 -22.60 42.68
C ARG A 495 1.36 -22.96 41.53
N GLY A 496 0.79 -23.43 40.43
CA GLY A 496 1.51 -23.76 39.21
C GLY A 496 2.20 -22.59 38.55
N LEU A 497 3.08 -22.88 37.62
CA LEU A 497 3.66 -21.89 36.71
C LEU A 497 2.73 -21.65 35.52
N LEU A 498 2.81 -20.45 34.95
CA LEU A 498 2.07 -20.07 33.76
C LEU A 498 2.90 -20.34 32.50
N ASP A 499 2.56 -21.42 31.77
CA ASP A 499 3.17 -21.71 30.49
C ASP A 499 2.36 -21.02 29.38
N PRO A 500 2.96 -20.13 28.56
CA PRO A 500 2.29 -19.51 27.43
C PRO A 500 1.69 -20.50 26.42
N GLU A 501 2.27 -21.67 26.25
CA GLU A 501 1.79 -22.68 25.31
C GLU A 501 0.54 -23.44 25.83
N GLU A 502 0.34 -23.46 27.13
CA GLU A 502 -0.81 -24.11 27.79
C GLU A 502 -1.98 -23.15 28.04
N ILE A 503 -1.85 -21.87 27.67
CA ILE A 503 -2.91 -20.87 27.87
C ILE A 503 -4.10 -21.22 26.99
N THR A 504 -5.25 -21.46 27.59
CA THR A 504 -6.52 -21.70 26.92
C THR A 504 -7.44 -20.49 26.96
N ASP A 505 -7.20 -19.55 27.87
CA ASP A 505 -8.03 -18.37 28.06
C ASP A 505 -8.08 -17.49 26.80
N PRO A 506 -9.28 -17.13 26.29
CA PRO A 506 -9.44 -16.39 25.05
C PRO A 506 -8.86 -14.96 25.10
N LEU A 507 -8.97 -14.28 26.26
CA LEU A 507 -8.48 -12.90 26.42
C LEU A 507 -6.94 -12.88 26.40
N LEU A 508 -6.30 -13.79 27.14
CA LEU A 508 -4.83 -13.90 27.11
C LEU A 508 -4.31 -14.28 25.73
N LYS A 509 -4.96 -15.23 25.04
CA LYS A 509 -4.63 -15.54 23.65
C LYS A 509 -4.73 -14.31 22.76
N LYS A 510 -5.77 -13.52 22.93
CA LYS A 510 -5.97 -12.28 22.17
C LYS A 510 -4.89 -11.23 22.44
N LEU A 511 -4.44 -11.10 23.69
CA LEU A 511 -3.34 -10.22 24.07
C LEU A 511 -1.98 -10.71 23.55
N MET A 512 -1.75 -12.03 23.56
CA MET A 512 -0.51 -12.63 23.08
C MET A 512 -0.38 -12.66 21.54
N HIS A 513 -1.50 -12.86 20.84
CA HIS A 513 -1.51 -13.05 19.39
C HIS A 513 -0.79 -11.95 18.59
N PRO A 514 -0.96 -10.64 18.88
CA PRO A 514 -0.22 -9.61 18.18
C PRO A 514 1.26 -9.53 18.54
N MET A 515 1.65 -10.08 19.71
CA MET A 515 3.02 -10.03 20.23
C MET A 515 3.84 -11.28 19.93
N CYS A 516 3.19 -12.41 19.62
CA CYS A 516 3.84 -13.69 19.37
C CYS A 516 3.49 -14.25 17.99
N VAL A 517 4.44 -14.23 17.09
CA VAL A 517 4.27 -14.61 15.69
C VAL A 517 5.08 -15.85 15.36
N LYS A 518 4.43 -16.87 14.76
CA LYS A 518 5.13 -18.04 14.21
C LYS A 518 5.53 -17.80 12.76
N ALA A 519 6.81 -17.84 12.46
CA ALA A 519 7.31 -17.64 11.10
C ALA A 519 8.52 -18.56 10.81
N ASN A 520 8.49 -19.29 9.71
CA ASN A 520 9.56 -20.19 9.26
C ASN A 520 10.04 -21.21 10.31
N GLY A 521 9.12 -21.73 11.15
CA GLY A 521 9.44 -22.67 12.21
C GLY A 521 10.11 -22.03 13.44
N ARG A 522 10.21 -20.70 13.50
CA ARG A 522 10.68 -19.93 14.64
C ARG A 522 9.58 -19.08 15.25
N ILE A 523 9.76 -18.69 16.49
CA ILE A 523 8.89 -17.76 17.22
C ILE A 523 9.52 -16.38 17.19
N LEU A 524 8.73 -15.38 16.83
CA LEU A 524 9.10 -13.98 16.85
C LEU A 524 8.24 -13.27 17.90
N LEU A 525 8.87 -12.70 18.92
CA LEU A 525 8.19 -11.79 19.84
C LEU A 525 8.35 -10.37 19.34
N VAL A 526 7.24 -9.68 19.19
CA VAL A 526 7.17 -8.32 18.64
C VAL A 526 6.67 -7.38 19.72
N SER A 527 7.54 -6.50 20.16
CA SER A 527 7.28 -5.61 21.30
C SER A 527 7.40 -4.14 20.88
N PRO A 528 6.41 -3.28 21.20
CA PRO A 528 6.50 -1.86 20.88
C PRO A 528 7.62 -1.19 21.69
N LEU A 529 8.40 -0.34 21.02
CA LEU A 529 9.44 0.48 21.65
C LEU A 529 8.96 1.94 21.79
N PRO A 530 9.36 2.63 22.86
CA PRO A 530 9.07 4.06 23.00
C PRO A 530 9.70 4.88 21.85
N PRO A 531 9.16 6.08 21.53
CA PRO A 531 9.73 6.98 20.54
C PRO A 531 11.22 7.25 20.82
N ALA A 532 12.00 7.55 19.77
CA ALA A 532 13.45 7.76 19.84
C ALA A 532 13.82 8.83 20.89
N GLY A 533 14.37 8.42 22.01
CA GLY A 533 14.70 9.22 23.21
C GLY A 533 14.80 8.34 24.46
N GLY A 534 14.22 7.13 24.42
CA GLY A 534 14.44 6.11 25.45
C GLY A 534 15.84 5.50 25.37
N PRO A 535 16.28 4.76 26.41
CA PRO A 535 17.64 4.31 26.53
C PRO A 535 18.09 3.56 25.26
N ARG A 536 19.22 3.99 24.71
CA ARG A 536 19.95 3.38 23.57
C ARG A 536 20.44 1.95 23.86
N SER A 537 20.04 1.35 24.98
CA SER A 537 20.57 0.12 25.53
C SER A 537 20.16 -1.17 24.83
N CYS A 538 19.10 -1.16 24.02
CA CYS A 538 18.70 -2.39 23.32
C CYS A 538 19.61 -2.80 22.15
N ALA A 539 20.47 -1.91 21.66
CA ALA A 539 21.39 -2.18 20.55
C ALA A 539 22.76 -2.72 20.99
N ALA A 540 23.04 -2.78 22.29
CA ALA A 540 24.38 -3.09 22.80
C ALA A 540 24.57 -4.55 23.25
N ALA A 541 23.54 -5.36 23.34
CA ALA A 541 23.68 -6.75 23.66
C ALA A 541 23.66 -7.60 22.38
N GLY A 542 24.72 -8.30 22.08
CA GLY A 542 24.90 -9.23 20.96
C GLY A 542 23.93 -10.45 20.95
N SER A 543 22.70 -10.25 21.30
CA SER A 543 21.65 -11.27 21.43
C SER A 543 20.46 -10.90 20.56
N GLY A 544 20.28 -11.56 19.45
CA GLY A 544 18.98 -11.90 18.79
C GLY A 544 17.88 -10.85 18.69
N VAL A 545 18.10 -9.58 19.07
CA VAL A 545 17.10 -8.52 19.05
C VAL A 545 17.27 -7.63 17.82
N THR A 546 16.27 -7.62 16.96
CA THR A 546 16.23 -6.78 15.77
C THR A 546 15.22 -5.64 15.98
N VAL A 547 15.66 -4.38 15.78
CA VAL A 547 14.72 -3.25 15.79
C VAL A 547 14.17 -3.04 14.40
N VAL A 548 12.84 -3.04 14.29
CA VAL A 548 12.10 -2.85 13.04
C VAL A 548 11.31 -1.55 13.11
N GLU A 549 11.52 -0.68 12.13
CA GLU A 549 10.78 0.56 11.92
C GLU A 549 9.94 0.40 10.64
N PRO A 550 8.65 0.03 10.69
CA PRO A 550 7.86 -0.33 9.52
C PRO A 550 7.86 0.73 8.42
N LYS A 551 7.76 2.01 8.80
CA LYS A 551 7.81 3.13 7.85
C LYS A 551 9.16 3.20 7.12
N ARG A 552 10.27 3.06 7.84
CA ARG A 552 11.62 3.12 7.29
C ARG A 552 11.92 1.91 6.40
N GLU A 553 11.50 0.72 6.83
CA GLU A 553 11.63 -0.50 6.03
C GLU A 553 10.82 -0.40 4.73
N LEU A 554 9.59 0.14 4.81
CA LEU A 554 8.76 0.36 3.63
C LEU A 554 9.39 1.40 2.69
N MET A 555 9.95 2.49 3.21
CA MET A 555 10.67 3.49 2.41
C MET A 555 11.89 2.87 1.72
N SER A 556 12.71 2.09 2.43
CA SER A 556 13.88 1.42 1.85
C SER A 556 13.49 0.43 0.74
N LEU A 557 12.36 -0.23 0.90
CA LEU A 557 11.80 -1.14 -0.10
C LEU A 557 11.38 -0.39 -1.37
N PHE A 558 10.68 0.73 -1.23
CA PHE A 558 10.30 1.56 -2.39
C PHE A 558 11.52 2.19 -3.07
N ASP A 559 12.55 2.57 -2.29
CA ASP A 559 13.84 3.03 -2.85
C ASP A 559 14.49 1.94 -3.70
N ALA A 560 14.54 0.70 -3.20
CA ALA A 560 15.09 -0.44 -3.93
C ALA A 560 14.31 -0.71 -5.22
N TYR A 561 12.97 -0.68 -5.16
CA TYR A 561 12.11 -0.84 -6.36
C TYR A 561 12.30 0.30 -7.36
N ALA A 562 12.44 1.53 -6.89
CA ALA A 562 12.70 2.67 -7.75
C ALA A 562 14.06 2.55 -8.45
N GLN A 563 15.11 2.19 -7.72
CA GLN A 563 16.44 1.98 -8.29
C GLN A 563 16.45 0.86 -9.33
N GLU A 564 15.77 -0.25 -9.04
CA GLU A 564 15.64 -1.34 -10.00
C GLU A 564 14.89 -0.91 -11.26
N ALA A 565 13.74 -0.22 -11.10
CA ALA A 565 12.96 0.29 -12.23
C ALA A 565 13.77 1.26 -13.10
N TYR A 566 14.55 2.16 -12.51
CA TYR A 566 15.42 3.07 -13.26
C TYR A 566 16.56 2.35 -13.98
N ARG A 567 17.18 1.32 -13.37
CA ARG A 567 18.19 0.48 -14.05
C ARG A 567 17.58 -0.25 -15.24
N LEU A 568 16.41 -0.89 -15.06
CA LEU A 568 15.71 -1.59 -16.13
C LEU A 568 15.30 -0.64 -17.26
N LEU A 569 14.87 0.60 -16.91
CA LEU A 569 14.58 1.63 -17.90
C LEU A 569 15.83 2.00 -18.72
N GLY A 570 16.98 2.15 -18.08
CA GLY A 570 18.26 2.35 -18.75
C GLY A 570 18.63 1.20 -19.70
N ILE A 571 18.46 -0.04 -19.26
CA ILE A 571 18.67 -1.24 -20.09
C ILE A 571 17.69 -1.24 -21.28
N SER A 572 16.43 -0.87 -21.07
CA SER A 572 15.43 -0.75 -22.14
C SER A 572 15.84 0.27 -23.19
N PHE A 573 16.32 1.43 -22.78
CA PHE A 573 16.81 2.45 -23.72
C PHE A 573 18.03 1.96 -24.50
N ALA A 574 18.97 1.27 -23.85
CA ALA A 574 20.14 0.70 -24.53
C ALA A 574 19.75 -0.40 -25.54
N LEU A 575 18.88 -1.32 -25.11
CA LEU A 575 18.36 -2.39 -25.98
C LEU A 575 17.59 -1.81 -27.18
N LEU A 576 16.74 -0.81 -26.91
CA LEU A 576 15.99 -0.14 -27.96
C LEU A 576 16.90 0.61 -28.93
N ALA A 577 17.92 1.30 -28.45
CA ALA A 577 18.91 1.97 -29.31
C ALA A 577 19.66 0.96 -30.18
N ALA A 578 20.10 -0.16 -29.61
CA ALA A 578 20.75 -1.25 -30.37
C ALA A 578 19.80 -1.84 -31.42
N LEU A 579 18.55 -2.11 -31.08
CA LEU A 579 17.54 -2.63 -31.99
C LEU A 579 17.24 -1.65 -33.13
N LEU A 580 17.09 -0.37 -32.84
CA LEU A 580 16.88 0.68 -33.85
C LEU A 580 18.09 0.82 -34.76
N ALA A 581 19.31 0.71 -34.25
CA ALA A 581 20.53 0.69 -35.05
C ALA A 581 20.57 -0.51 -35.97
N ALA A 582 20.15 -1.71 -35.50
CA ALA A 582 20.06 -2.91 -36.32
C ALA A 582 18.99 -2.81 -37.42
N LEU A 583 17.78 -2.33 -37.09
CA LEU A 583 16.65 -2.22 -38.01
C LEU A 583 16.81 -1.10 -39.05
N PHE A 584 17.27 0.08 -38.59
CA PHE A 584 17.29 1.31 -39.40
C PHE A 584 18.71 1.80 -39.77
N ARG A 585 19.75 1.09 -39.31
CA ARG A 585 21.16 1.37 -39.62
C ARG A 585 21.51 2.87 -39.51
N ARG A 586 21.92 3.51 -40.59
CA ARG A 586 22.33 4.92 -40.64
C ARG A 586 21.21 5.91 -40.25
N ARG A 587 19.94 5.49 -40.27
CA ARG A 587 18.80 6.34 -39.92
C ARG A 587 18.34 6.19 -38.47
N PHE A 588 19.00 5.39 -37.63
CA PHE A 588 18.55 5.09 -36.27
C PHE A 588 18.32 6.34 -35.41
N LEU A 589 19.19 7.39 -35.55
CA LEU A 589 19.02 8.66 -34.85
C LEU A 589 17.73 9.40 -35.24
N ALA A 590 17.22 9.16 -36.47
CA ALA A 590 15.96 9.77 -36.88
C ALA A 590 14.76 9.23 -36.06
N TYR A 591 14.85 7.99 -35.59
CA TYR A 591 13.84 7.33 -34.78
C TYR A 591 14.08 7.55 -33.27
N ALA A 592 15.32 7.48 -32.80
CA ALA A 592 15.67 7.56 -31.40
C ALA A 592 15.55 9.00 -30.82
N LEU A 593 16.02 10.02 -31.56
CA LEU A 593 16.05 11.41 -31.08
C LEU A 593 14.67 11.98 -30.69
N PRO A 594 13.58 11.78 -31.48
CA PRO A 594 12.27 12.31 -31.09
C PRO A 594 11.76 11.72 -29.79
N VAL A 595 12.00 10.43 -29.53
CA VAL A 595 11.59 9.74 -28.31
C VAL A 595 12.41 10.23 -27.11
N ALA A 596 13.73 10.32 -27.27
CA ALA A 596 14.61 10.87 -26.23
C ALA A 596 14.25 12.32 -25.88
N ALA A 597 13.96 13.14 -26.89
CA ALA A 597 13.52 14.50 -26.70
C ALA A 597 12.17 14.60 -25.96
N ALA A 598 11.23 13.69 -26.27
CA ALA A 598 9.93 13.63 -25.60
C ALA A 598 10.08 13.23 -24.11
N VAL A 599 10.92 12.25 -23.81
CA VAL A 599 11.22 11.84 -22.42
C VAL A 599 11.85 12.98 -21.64
N LEU A 600 12.87 13.65 -22.22
CA LEU A 600 13.54 14.79 -21.59
C LEU A 600 12.59 15.97 -21.36
N ALA A 601 11.73 16.29 -22.32
CA ALA A 601 10.75 17.34 -22.18
C ALA A 601 9.72 17.01 -21.08
N THR A 602 9.27 15.75 -21.01
CA THR A 602 8.36 15.29 -19.95
C THR A 602 9.01 15.43 -18.58
N LEU A 603 10.23 14.94 -18.42
CA LEU A 603 11.02 15.10 -17.20
C LEU A 603 11.17 16.58 -16.84
N GLY A 604 11.46 17.43 -17.84
CA GLY A 604 11.61 18.86 -17.64
C GLY A 604 10.35 19.50 -17.08
N VAL A 605 9.18 19.23 -17.66
CA VAL A 605 7.90 19.77 -17.15
C VAL A 605 7.63 19.29 -15.74
N LEU A 606 7.81 17.98 -15.47
CA LEU A 606 7.62 17.43 -14.13
C LEU A 606 8.54 18.10 -13.11
N GLY A 607 9.80 18.35 -13.49
CA GLY A 607 10.77 19.03 -12.63
C GLY A 607 10.42 20.49 -12.35
N TRP A 608 9.92 21.24 -13.35
CA TRP A 608 9.42 22.61 -13.16
C TRP A 608 8.18 22.67 -12.27
N CYS A 609 7.30 21.65 -12.37
CA CYS A 609 6.14 21.52 -11.50
C CYS A 609 6.50 21.06 -10.07
N GLY A 610 7.79 20.79 -9.78
CA GLY A 610 8.23 20.31 -8.46
C GLY A 610 7.76 18.90 -8.14
N VAL A 611 7.38 18.12 -9.15
CA VAL A 611 6.91 16.74 -8.96
C VAL A 611 8.10 15.87 -8.52
N GLN A 612 7.92 15.17 -7.43
CA GLN A 612 8.90 14.18 -6.97
C GLN A 612 8.69 12.87 -7.74
N LEU A 613 9.75 12.35 -8.34
CA LEU A 613 9.67 11.12 -9.12
C LEU A 613 9.60 9.90 -8.21
N THR A 614 8.54 9.15 -8.37
CA THR A 614 8.36 7.85 -7.74
C THR A 614 8.64 6.73 -8.74
N PHE A 615 8.78 5.52 -8.26
CA PHE A 615 8.87 4.30 -9.05
C PHE A 615 7.77 4.21 -10.15
N PHE A 616 6.57 4.71 -9.89
CA PHE A 616 5.47 4.70 -10.86
C PHE A 616 5.71 5.62 -12.08
N HIS A 617 6.44 6.70 -11.90
CA HIS A 617 6.85 7.55 -13.02
C HIS A 617 7.82 6.81 -13.96
N ALA A 618 8.75 6.00 -13.41
CA ALA A 618 9.62 5.17 -14.24
C ALA A 618 8.81 4.21 -15.12
N LEU A 619 7.77 3.59 -14.58
CA LEU A 619 6.88 2.72 -15.35
C LEU A 619 6.17 3.45 -16.49
N CYS A 620 5.76 4.72 -16.26
CA CYS A 620 5.16 5.54 -17.31
C CYS A 620 6.13 5.80 -18.46
N PHE A 621 7.43 5.94 -18.20
CA PHE A 621 8.42 6.14 -19.26
C PHE A 621 8.61 4.92 -20.16
N PHE A 622 8.43 3.68 -19.67
CA PHE A 622 8.39 2.51 -20.54
C PHE A 622 7.25 2.61 -21.56
N VAL A 623 6.05 2.99 -21.10
CA VAL A 623 4.87 3.14 -21.96
C VAL A 623 5.05 4.31 -22.94
N CYS A 624 5.50 5.47 -22.45
CA CYS A 624 5.75 6.65 -23.29
C CYS A 624 6.80 6.38 -24.39
N THR A 625 7.82 5.57 -24.05
CA THR A 625 8.89 5.22 -25.01
C THR A 625 8.35 4.29 -26.09
N GLY A 626 7.59 3.26 -25.71
CA GLY A 626 6.98 2.31 -26.67
C GLY A 626 6.01 3.02 -27.62
N LEU A 627 4.97 3.68 -27.09
CA LEU A 627 4.00 4.42 -27.90
C LEU A 627 4.63 5.58 -28.68
N GLY A 628 5.56 6.29 -28.05
CA GLY A 628 6.26 7.39 -28.73
C GLY A 628 7.03 6.93 -29.93
N LEU A 629 7.63 5.74 -29.88
CA LEU A 629 8.35 5.16 -31.01
C LEU A 629 7.39 4.71 -32.10
N ASP A 630 6.24 4.18 -31.76
CA ASP A 630 5.20 3.81 -32.74
C ASP A 630 4.79 5.04 -33.57
N TYR A 631 4.56 6.21 -32.93
CA TYR A 631 4.27 7.46 -33.64
C TYR A 631 5.41 7.86 -34.58
N VAL A 632 6.66 7.72 -34.16
CA VAL A 632 7.83 8.03 -35.00
C VAL A 632 7.92 7.10 -36.18
N ILE A 633 7.77 5.78 -35.98
CA ILE A 633 7.82 4.77 -37.04
C ILE A 633 6.76 5.06 -38.10
N PHE A 634 5.49 5.23 -37.68
CA PHE A 634 4.42 5.50 -38.62
C PHE A 634 4.58 6.83 -39.36
N HIS A 635 5.04 7.90 -38.70
CA HIS A 635 5.29 9.18 -39.36
C HIS A 635 6.43 9.12 -40.38
N LEU A 636 7.53 8.43 -40.10
CA LEU A 636 8.70 8.34 -40.99
C LEU A 636 8.49 7.37 -42.14
N GLU A 637 7.89 6.20 -41.88
CA GLU A 637 7.59 5.22 -42.95
C GLU A 637 6.51 5.75 -43.90
N ALA A 638 5.50 6.48 -43.40
CA ALA A 638 4.51 7.13 -44.24
C ALA A 638 5.07 8.30 -45.05
N ALA A 639 6.13 8.96 -44.55
CA ALA A 639 6.81 10.03 -45.30
C ALA A 639 7.55 9.50 -46.53
N ALA A 640 7.93 8.21 -46.52
CA ALA A 640 8.58 7.53 -47.62
C ALA A 640 7.59 7.04 -48.71
N GLY A 641 6.26 7.09 -48.47
CA GLY A 641 5.22 6.62 -49.39
C GLY A 641 4.10 7.64 -49.65
N ALA A 642 3.23 7.36 -50.61
CA ALA A 642 2.12 8.24 -51.03
C ALA A 642 0.96 8.39 -50.03
N THR A 643 1.00 7.68 -48.90
CA THR A 643 -0.09 7.57 -47.91
C THR A 643 -0.02 8.57 -46.76
N LEU A 644 0.89 9.54 -46.83
CA LEU A 644 1.24 10.47 -45.73
C LEU A 644 0.06 11.23 -45.09
N PRO A 645 -0.92 11.80 -45.85
CA PRO A 645 -2.00 12.58 -45.24
C PRO A 645 -2.90 11.72 -44.35
N ARG A 646 -3.25 10.53 -44.79
CA ARG A 646 -4.08 9.55 -44.03
C ARG A 646 -3.37 9.07 -42.77
N THR A 647 -2.13 8.64 -42.90
CA THR A 647 -1.34 8.17 -41.77
C THR A 647 -1.19 9.25 -40.70
N ARG A 648 -0.99 10.51 -41.09
CA ARG A 648 -0.96 11.65 -40.14
C ARG A 648 -2.25 11.81 -39.35
N GLN A 649 -3.40 11.66 -40.01
CA GLN A 649 -4.70 11.72 -39.33
C GLN A 649 -4.86 10.55 -38.35
N VAL A 650 -4.49 9.33 -38.76
CA VAL A 650 -4.55 8.15 -37.91
C VAL A 650 -3.67 8.31 -36.68
N VAL A 651 -2.39 8.69 -36.85
CA VAL A 651 -1.47 8.90 -35.72
C VAL A 651 -1.97 10.03 -34.79
N PHE A 652 -2.62 11.07 -35.35
CA PHE A 652 -3.21 12.11 -34.51
C PHE A 652 -4.37 11.59 -33.68
N VAL A 653 -5.29 10.81 -34.27
CA VAL A 653 -6.43 10.24 -33.54
C VAL A 653 -5.96 9.19 -32.54
N SER A 654 -4.98 8.35 -32.90
CA SER A 654 -4.31 7.41 -32.03
C SER A 654 -3.68 8.10 -30.81
N PHE A 655 -2.93 9.18 -31.04
CA PHE A 655 -2.46 10.04 -29.95
C PHE A 655 -3.60 10.57 -29.08
N LEU A 656 -4.67 11.07 -29.70
CA LEU A 656 -5.79 11.68 -28.98
C LEU A 656 -6.54 10.66 -28.12
N THR A 657 -6.75 9.43 -28.63
CA THR A 657 -7.38 8.34 -27.87
C THR A 657 -6.52 7.88 -26.69
N SER A 658 -5.22 7.70 -26.91
CA SER A 658 -4.28 7.31 -25.87
C SER A 658 -4.09 8.43 -24.83
N ALA A 659 -3.94 9.68 -25.26
CA ALA A 659 -3.84 10.84 -24.37
C ALA A 659 -5.12 11.06 -23.56
N ALA A 660 -6.30 10.83 -24.14
CA ALA A 660 -7.56 10.88 -23.41
C ALA A 660 -7.69 9.75 -22.39
N ALA A 661 -7.41 8.50 -22.79
CA ALA A 661 -7.48 7.35 -21.91
C ALA A 661 -6.57 7.50 -20.68
N PHE A 662 -5.32 7.91 -20.89
CA PHE A 662 -4.37 8.13 -19.80
C PHE A 662 -4.60 9.45 -19.07
N GLY A 663 -4.98 10.51 -19.79
CA GLY A 663 -5.29 11.81 -19.21
C GLY A 663 -6.45 11.76 -18.23
N LEU A 664 -7.44 10.90 -18.45
CA LEU A 664 -8.52 10.66 -17.51
C LEU A 664 -8.01 10.14 -16.15
N LEU A 665 -6.93 9.34 -16.13
CA LEU A 665 -6.31 8.87 -14.88
C LEU A 665 -5.74 10.04 -14.05
N ALA A 666 -5.41 11.17 -14.65
CA ALA A 666 -4.95 12.35 -13.92
C ALA A 666 -6.03 12.98 -13.04
N PHE A 667 -7.29 12.63 -13.23
CA PHE A 667 -8.43 13.12 -12.45
C PHE A 667 -8.89 12.14 -11.35
N THR A 668 -8.18 11.02 -11.15
CA THR A 668 -8.50 10.07 -10.09
C THR A 668 -8.20 10.64 -8.70
N SER A 669 -8.87 10.11 -7.69
CA SER A 669 -8.62 10.46 -6.29
C SER A 669 -7.29 9.88 -5.76
N PHE A 670 -6.76 8.83 -6.41
CA PHE A 670 -5.52 8.19 -6.00
C PHE A 670 -4.29 8.93 -6.49
N PRO A 671 -3.37 9.34 -5.60
CA PRO A 671 -2.18 10.09 -5.99
C PRO A 671 -1.31 9.37 -7.03
N VAL A 672 -1.16 8.04 -6.89
CA VAL A 672 -0.37 7.20 -7.82
C VAL A 672 -0.94 7.24 -9.23
N THR A 673 -2.23 6.92 -9.38
CA THR A 673 -2.89 6.88 -10.70
C THR A 673 -2.97 8.27 -11.32
N ARG A 674 -3.16 9.31 -10.50
CA ARG A 674 -3.11 10.71 -10.94
C ARG A 674 -1.74 11.09 -11.50
N ALA A 675 -0.67 10.78 -10.77
CA ALA A 675 0.70 11.04 -11.20
C ALA A 675 1.05 10.29 -12.49
N MET A 676 0.63 9.02 -12.58
CA MET A 676 0.78 8.21 -13.78
C MET A 676 0.04 8.80 -14.98
N GLY A 677 -1.23 9.15 -14.80
CA GLY A 677 -2.06 9.72 -15.85
C GLY A 677 -1.48 11.03 -16.39
N ALA A 678 -1.07 11.93 -15.52
CA ALA A 678 -0.43 13.18 -15.88
C ALA A 678 0.90 12.96 -16.64
N THR A 679 1.74 12.06 -16.16
CA THR A 679 3.03 11.73 -16.79
C THR A 679 2.84 11.12 -18.18
N LEU A 680 1.90 10.18 -18.32
CA LEU A 680 1.60 9.54 -19.60
C LEU A 680 1.01 10.54 -20.60
N ALA A 681 0.05 11.36 -20.19
CA ALA A 681 -0.55 12.37 -21.07
C ALA A 681 0.50 13.37 -21.58
N LEU A 682 1.37 13.87 -20.69
CA LEU A 682 2.48 14.76 -21.07
C LEU A 682 3.49 14.06 -21.97
N GLY A 683 3.89 12.82 -21.63
CA GLY A 683 4.86 12.06 -22.42
C GLY A 683 4.36 11.78 -23.83
N LEU A 684 3.11 11.40 -23.99
CA LEU A 684 2.49 11.17 -25.29
C LEU A 684 2.33 12.46 -26.09
N PHE A 685 1.99 13.57 -25.44
CA PHE A 685 1.95 14.88 -26.09
C PHE A 685 3.31 15.24 -26.70
N PHE A 686 4.38 15.16 -25.93
CA PHE A 686 5.71 15.46 -26.44
C PHE A 686 6.17 14.44 -27.49
N ALA A 687 5.85 13.14 -27.33
CA ALA A 687 6.18 12.12 -28.30
C ALA A 687 5.50 12.39 -29.66
N TYR A 688 4.20 12.70 -29.66
CA TYR A 688 3.49 13.08 -30.87
C TYR A 688 4.08 14.32 -31.52
N PHE A 689 4.33 15.38 -30.72
CA PHE A 689 4.87 16.63 -31.23
C PHE A 689 6.27 16.48 -31.84
N CYS A 690 7.18 15.80 -31.12
CA CYS A 690 8.55 15.56 -31.60
C CYS A 690 8.57 14.68 -32.86
N SER A 691 7.73 13.65 -32.93
CA SER A 691 7.62 12.78 -34.11
C SER A 691 7.14 13.55 -35.34
N ARG A 692 6.14 14.43 -35.18
CA ARG A 692 5.60 15.27 -36.25
C ARG A 692 6.63 16.29 -36.76
N CYS A 693 7.36 16.97 -35.86
CA CYS A 693 8.42 17.92 -36.21
C CYS A 693 9.50 17.24 -37.02
N ARG A 694 9.89 15.98 -36.67
CA ARG A 694 10.89 15.21 -37.40
C ARG A 694 10.43 14.81 -38.79
N ALA A 695 9.20 14.33 -38.92
CA ALA A 695 8.64 13.95 -40.23
C ALA A 695 8.55 15.11 -41.22
N ASN A 696 8.38 16.33 -40.73
CA ASN A 696 8.39 17.54 -41.57
C ASN A 696 9.79 17.96 -42.09
N ARG A 697 10.88 17.49 -41.44
CA ARG A 697 12.28 17.74 -41.85
C ARG A 697 12.84 16.74 -42.85
N VAL A 698 12.23 15.58 -42.96
CA VAL A 698 12.65 14.50 -43.88
C VAL A 698 12.09 14.74 -45.30
N ARG A 699 11.22 15.73 -45.47
CA ARG A 699 10.83 16.32 -46.76
C ARG A 699 11.86 17.31 -47.22
#